data_ab8005910a8872ffde2897c80e820e8e
#
_entry.id   ab8005910a8872ffde2897c80e820e8e
#
_cell.length_a   1.000
_cell.length_b   1.000
_cell.length_c   1.000
_cell.angle_alpha   90.00
_cell.angle_beta   90.00
_cell.angle_gamma   90.00
#
_symmetry.space_group_name_H-M   'P 1'
#
loop_
_entity.id
_entity.type
_entity.pdbx_description
1 polymer ?
#
loop_
_entity_poly.entity_id
_entity_poly.type
_entity_poly.pdbx_seq_one_letter_code
_entity_poly.pdbx_strand_id
1 'polypeptide(L)'
;LHSEKSSSKTRPEKRILSFLVSSFKLQNNIMKVCIAEKPSVAKEIADIVGAKNRHDGYYEGNGYQVTWTFGHLCTLKEPHEYTDSWKQWTLRSLPMIPTRFGIKLISDRGIEKQFGIIESLMSNAEAVINCGDAGQEGELIQRWVMQKAACKCPVYRLWISSLTEEAIREGFQNLKPQTEFDSLYFAGLSRAIGDWLLGMNATRLYTLKYGQNRQVLSIGRVQTPTLALIVNRQLEIEHFVPQPYWELKTLYRETTFAVTKGKFQTEAEGKEFLQKIEGFPFTVTDITTKQGKEAPPRLFDLTSLQVECNKKFSFSAENTLKIIQSLYEKKVTTYPRVDTTFLSDDIYPKVPGIMSALTAYTTLTALFSTGKIPKSKKVFDNSKVTDHHAIIPTNVKATNLTGEEQKVYDLVARRFIAAFYPDCIVSNTVVLGEVNQIEFKATGKQILSPGWRTVFGKEENNEELESTLPAFTKGETGPHTPSLAEKWTQPPKPYTEATLLRAMETAGKSVEDEELRDALKENGIGRPSTRAAIIETLFKRHYIRKERKNLVATQTGVELIGTIRNELLKSAELTGIWENKLRKIERNEYRAADFLEELKKMVGEIVLYVLSDNSGKITAAPPPEEPKKKSTTSAKPGKKKTTNKTSTEKKPKEQLLSCPVCHTGHIIQGKTAYGCSRWKEGCGFRLPFDEAGNPLDEETLQKRIQDYNPNTHLNHE
;
A
#
# COMPACT_ATOMS: atom_id res chain seq x y z
N LEU A 1 -0.16 -63.82 -84.56
CA LEU A 1 -0.01 -65.11 -83.83
C LEU A 1 0.66 -64.88 -82.46
N HIS A 2 -0.14 -65.02 -81.42
CA HIS A 2 0.19 -65.51 -80.03
C HIS A 2 1.42 -64.85 -79.36
N SER A 3 1.32 -64.50 -78.08
CA SER A 3 0.65 -65.06 -76.91
C SER A 3 0.76 -64.10 -75.68
N GLU A 4 -0.19 -64.19 -74.86
CA GLU A 4 -0.27 -63.56 -73.51
C GLU A 4 0.89 -63.90 -72.64
N LYS A 5 1.33 -62.93 -71.78
CA LYS A 5 1.70 -63.23 -70.38
C LYS A 5 1.42 -62.01 -69.48
N SER A 6 0.54 -62.25 -68.60
CA SER A 6 0.19 -61.41 -67.44
C SER A 6 1.40 -61.13 -66.52
N SER A 7 1.56 -59.90 -66.11
CA SER A 7 2.33 -59.58 -64.87
C SER A 7 1.66 -58.44 -64.13
N SER A 8 1.33 -58.72 -62.90
CA SER A 8 0.66 -57.92 -61.90
C SER A 8 1.30 -56.55 -61.69
N LYS A 9 0.52 -55.50 -61.96
CA LYS A 9 0.81 -54.13 -61.51
C LYS A 9 0.31 -53.95 -60.07
N THR A 10 1.22 -53.99 -59.12
CA THR A 10 0.97 -53.53 -57.73
C THR A 10 0.96 -51.98 -57.75
N ARG A 11 -0.15 -51.43 -57.25
CA ARG A 11 -0.49 -50.03 -57.21
C ARG A 11 0.51 -49.15 -56.41
N PRO A 12 1.00 -48.04 -56.95
CA PRO A 12 1.77 -47.04 -56.19
C PRO A 12 0.91 -46.07 -55.37
N GLU A 13 -0.45 -46.14 -55.43
CA GLU A 13 -1.32 -45.18 -54.76
C GLU A 13 -1.39 -45.27 -53.21
N LYS A 14 -1.08 -46.42 -52.60
CA LYS A 14 -1.09 -46.52 -51.13
C LYS A 14 0.13 -45.93 -50.44
N ARG A 15 1.24 -45.67 -51.11
CA ARG A 15 2.42 -45.03 -50.54
C ARG A 15 2.36 -43.49 -50.56
N ILE A 16 1.67 -42.91 -51.54
CA ILE A 16 1.48 -41.43 -51.63
C ILE A 16 0.43 -40.96 -50.62
N LEU A 17 -0.62 -41.77 -50.37
CA LEU A 17 -1.63 -41.42 -49.34
C LEU A 17 -1.08 -41.52 -47.92
N SER A 18 -0.15 -42.47 -47.62
CA SER A 18 0.50 -42.53 -46.30
C SER A 18 1.49 -41.41 -46.07
N PHE A 19 2.14 -40.88 -47.08
CA PHE A 19 3.03 -39.71 -46.99
C PHE A 19 2.22 -38.40 -46.87
N LEU A 20 1.10 -38.28 -47.55
CA LEU A 20 0.20 -37.12 -47.39
C LEU A 20 -0.55 -37.12 -46.04
N VAL A 21 -0.94 -38.26 -45.51
CA VAL A 21 -1.56 -38.40 -44.17
C VAL A 21 -0.53 -38.20 -43.05
N SER A 22 0.77 -38.57 -43.25
CA SER A 22 1.81 -38.23 -42.28
C SER A 22 2.26 -36.76 -42.36
N SER A 23 2.22 -36.12 -43.54
CA SER A 23 2.47 -34.68 -43.68
C SER A 23 1.31 -33.81 -43.14
N PHE A 24 0.07 -34.32 -43.10
CA PHE A 24 -1.07 -33.65 -42.47
C PHE A 24 -1.12 -33.79 -40.96
N LYS A 25 -0.32 -34.71 -40.36
CA LYS A 25 -0.19 -34.84 -38.86
C LYS A 25 0.95 -34.04 -38.26
N LEU A 26 1.71 -33.29 -39.05
CA LEU A 26 2.74 -32.30 -38.62
C LEU A 26 2.34 -30.86 -38.98
N GLN A 27 1.06 -30.52 -39.01
CA GLN A 27 0.69 -29.16 -38.70
C GLN A 27 0.89 -29.02 -37.17
N ASN A 28 2.11 -28.65 -36.80
CA ASN A 28 2.34 -28.02 -35.50
C ASN A 28 1.26 -26.97 -35.39
N ASN A 29 0.33 -27.12 -34.41
CA ASN A 29 -0.63 -26.09 -34.04
C ASN A 29 0.22 -24.94 -33.49
N ILE A 30 0.67 -24.04 -34.39
CA ILE A 30 1.49 -22.88 -34.03
C ILE A 30 0.56 -21.98 -33.26
N MET A 31 0.84 -21.77 -31.96
CA MET A 31 -0.01 -21.08 -31.02
C MET A 31 0.53 -19.69 -30.70
N LYS A 32 -0.36 -18.73 -30.51
CA LYS A 32 -0.01 -17.42 -29.94
C LYS A 32 -0.05 -17.49 -28.42
N VAL A 33 1.04 -17.10 -27.77
CA VAL A 33 1.15 -17.12 -26.30
C VAL A 33 0.84 -15.74 -25.75
N CYS A 34 -0.23 -15.64 -24.98
CA CYS A 34 -0.55 -14.44 -24.21
C CYS A 34 0.06 -14.59 -22.81
N ILE A 35 0.80 -13.60 -22.35
CA ILE A 35 1.37 -13.57 -21.00
C ILE A 35 0.77 -12.41 -20.20
N ALA A 36 -0.06 -12.70 -19.21
CA ALA A 36 -0.67 -11.73 -18.31
C ALA A 36 0.17 -11.57 -17.02
N GLU A 37 -0.02 -10.48 -16.31
CA GLU A 37 0.70 -10.23 -15.04
C GLU A 37 0.15 -11.06 -13.87
N LYS A 38 -1.12 -11.50 -13.95
CA LYS A 38 -1.84 -12.18 -12.85
C LYS A 38 -2.74 -13.28 -13.39
N PRO A 39 -2.95 -14.36 -12.60
CA PRO A 39 -3.84 -15.47 -13.00
C PRO A 39 -5.29 -15.02 -13.31
N SER A 40 -5.81 -14.03 -12.58
CA SER A 40 -7.16 -13.49 -12.79
C SER A 40 -7.31 -12.81 -14.15
N VAL A 41 -6.33 -12.00 -14.53
CA VAL A 41 -6.28 -11.31 -15.84
C VAL A 41 -6.12 -12.33 -16.97
N ALA A 42 -5.25 -13.34 -16.78
CA ALA A 42 -5.09 -14.42 -17.75
C ALA A 42 -6.40 -15.16 -18.00
N LYS A 43 -7.19 -15.41 -16.96
CA LYS A 43 -8.49 -16.07 -17.09
C LYS A 43 -9.47 -15.22 -17.91
N GLU A 44 -9.58 -13.93 -17.64
CA GLU A 44 -10.47 -13.03 -18.39
C GLU A 44 -10.08 -12.94 -19.86
N ILE A 45 -8.77 -12.84 -20.14
CA ILE A 45 -8.25 -12.87 -21.51
C ILE A 45 -8.58 -14.22 -22.17
N ALA A 46 -8.33 -15.34 -21.47
CA ALA A 46 -8.59 -16.69 -21.99
C ALA A 46 -10.06 -16.91 -22.34
N ASP A 47 -10.98 -16.45 -21.48
CA ASP A 47 -12.42 -16.53 -21.71
C ASP A 47 -12.82 -15.76 -23.02
N ILE A 48 -12.21 -14.60 -23.27
CA ILE A 48 -12.51 -13.73 -24.41
C ILE A 48 -11.91 -14.23 -25.74
N VAL A 49 -10.65 -14.72 -25.70
CA VAL A 49 -9.99 -15.27 -26.90
C VAL A 49 -10.44 -16.71 -27.21
N GLY A 50 -11.21 -17.34 -26.33
CA GLY A 50 -11.72 -18.68 -26.50
C GLY A 50 -10.77 -19.80 -26.08
N ALA A 51 -9.76 -19.52 -25.26
CA ALA A 51 -8.84 -20.51 -24.69
C ALA A 51 -9.45 -21.16 -23.45
N LYS A 52 -10.38 -22.11 -23.65
CA LYS A 52 -11.24 -22.65 -22.58
C LYS A 52 -10.65 -23.85 -21.84
N ASN A 53 -9.65 -24.53 -22.43
CA ASN A 53 -9.04 -25.72 -21.81
C ASN A 53 -8.04 -25.28 -20.75
N ARG A 54 -8.29 -25.61 -19.50
CA ARG A 54 -7.42 -25.27 -18.38
C ARG A 54 -6.32 -26.34 -18.20
N HIS A 55 -5.09 -25.90 -18.22
CA HIS A 55 -3.89 -26.68 -17.87
C HIS A 55 -3.25 -26.15 -16.59
N ASP A 56 -2.21 -26.87 -16.13
CA ASP A 56 -1.41 -26.35 -15.01
C ASP A 56 -0.55 -25.18 -15.50
N GLY A 57 -0.83 -23.98 -14.99
CA GLY A 57 -0.11 -22.75 -15.33
C GLY A 57 -0.54 -22.01 -16.61
N TYR A 58 -1.54 -22.49 -17.36
CA TYR A 58 -2.06 -21.80 -18.54
C TYR A 58 -3.45 -22.29 -18.97
N TYR A 59 -4.08 -21.56 -19.89
CA TYR A 59 -5.29 -21.94 -20.61
C TYR A 59 -4.97 -22.11 -22.09
N GLU A 60 -5.68 -23.01 -22.80
CA GLU A 60 -5.45 -23.28 -24.22
C GLU A 60 -6.75 -23.39 -25.01
N GLY A 61 -6.75 -22.94 -26.24
CA GLY A 61 -7.85 -23.05 -27.20
C GLY A 61 -7.85 -21.95 -28.23
N ASN A 62 -8.56 -22.18 -29.33
CA ASN A 62 -8.76 -21.21 -30.40
C ASN A 62 -7.44 -20.58 -30.96
N GLY A 63 -6.33 -21.34 -30.99
CA GLY A 63 -5.04 -20.83 -31.45
C GLY A 63 -4.27 -20.01 -30.44
N TYR A 64 -4.72 -19.93 -29.19
CA TYR A 64 -4.09 -19.21 -28.09
C TYR A 64 -3.71 -20.11 -26.94
N GLN A 65 -2.57 -19.80 -26.31
CA GLN A 65 -2.16 -20.26 -24.98
C GLN A 65 -2.04 -19.05 -24.07
N VAL A 66 -2.82 -18.98 -23.00
CA VAL A 66 -2.86 -17.82 -22.10
C VAL A 66 -2.26 -18.20 -20.77
N THR A 67 -1.07 -17.71 -20.49
CA THR A 67 -0.32 -17.94 -19.26
C THR A 67 -0.21 -16.64 -18.44
N TRP A 68 0.45 -16.70 -17.27
CA TRP A 68 0.54 -15.57 -16.35
C TRP A 68 1.82 -15.59 -15.54
N THR A 69 2.15 -14.42 -14.99
CA THR A 69 3.11 -14.27 -13.91
C THR A 69 2.39 -14.09 -12.56
N PHE A 70 3.14 -13.99 -11.47
CA PHE A 70 2.64 -13.64 -10.13
C PHE A 70 3.15 -12.26 -9.72
N GLY A 71 3.13 -11.27 -10.61
CA GLY A 71 3.94 -10.09 -10.56
C GLY A 71 5.38 -10.43 -10.97
N HIS A 72 6.39 -9.93 -10.26
CA HIS A 72 7.78 -10.24 -10.57
C HIS A 72 8.13 -11.72 -10.39
N LEU A 73 8.52 -12.40 -11.48
CA LEU A 73 9.21 -13.68 -11.43
C LEU A 73 10.73 -13.50 -11.44
N CYS A 74 11.21 -12.39 -12.01
CA CYS A 74 12.61 -12.04 -12.11
C CYS A 74 12.97 -10.84 -11.23
N THR A 75 14.24 -10.79 -10.81
CA THR A 75 14.85 -9.65 -10.11
C THR A 75 16.25 -9.43 -10.64
N LEU A 76 16.86 -8.26 -10.34
CA LEU A 76 18.27 -8.04 -10.59
C LEU A 76 19.13 -9.01 -9.76
N LYS A 77 20.30 -9.40 -10.30
CA LYS A 77 21.26 -10.23 -9.58
C LYS A 77 21.75 -9.55 -8.31
N GLU A 78 22.03 -10.37 -7.28
CA GLU A 78 22.68 -9.91 -6.06
C GLU A 78 24.17 -9.57 -6.31
N PRO A 79 24.80 -8.71 -5.50
CA PRO A 79 26.21 -8.33 -5.70
C PRO A 79 27.16 -9.51 -5.88
N HIS A 80 27.02 -10.57 -5.08
CA HIS A 80 27.89 -11.75 -5.14
C HIS A 80 27.73 -12.60 -6.42
N GLU A 81 26.66 -12.39 -7.19
CA GLU A 81 26.43 -13.09 -8.46
C GLU A 81 27.10 -12.38 -9.65
N TYR A 82 27.71 -11.20 -9.41
CA TYR A 82 28.55 -10.51 -10.39
C TYR A 82 30.04 -10.83 -10.18
N THR A 83 30.47 -10.87 -8.90
CA THR A 83 31.84 -11.21 -8.52
C THR A 83 31.91 -11.69 -7.07
N ASP A 84 32.76 -12.66 -6.79
CA ASP A 84 32.99 -13.17 -5.43
C ASP A 84 33.53 -12.13 -4.47
N SER A 85 34.24 -11.10 -4.97
CA SER A 85 34.73 -9.99 -4.15
C SER A 85 33.62 -9.21 -3.46
N TRP A 86 32.39 -9.23 -3.99
CA TRP A 86 31.21 -8.55 -3.42
C TRP A 86 30.39 -9.44 -2.48
N LYS A 87 30.82 -10.71 -2.27
CA LYS A 87 30.17 -11.62 -1.33
C LYS A 87 30.31 -11.15 0.11
N GLN A 88 31.51 -10.77 0.50
CA GLN A 88 31.78 -10.19 1.81
C GLN A 88 31.58 -8.67 1.78
N TRP A 89 30.98 -8.14 2.85
CA TRP A 89 30.80 -6.72 3.01
C TRP A 89 32.10 -6.08 3.49
N THR A 90 32.76 -5.33 2.62
CA THR A 90 33.98 -4.58 2.93
C THR A 90 33.90 -3.17 2.33
N LEU A 91 34.48 -2.19 3.01
CA LEU A 91 34.54 -0.82 2.47
C LEU A 91 35.36 -0.73 1.18
N ARG A 92 36.36 -1.63 1.02
CA ARG A 92 37.23 -1.67 -0.18
C ARG A 92 36.50 -2.12 -1.45
N SER A 93 35.38 -2.81 -1.31
CA SER A 93 34.58 -3.28 -2.44
C SER A 93 33.53 -2.26 -2.94
N LEU A 94 33.50 -1.08 -2.34
CA LEU A 94 32.57 -0.01 -2.72
C LEU A 94 33.27 1.07 -3.57
N PRO A 95 32.59 1.66 -4.57
CA PRO A 95 31.23 1.34 -4.98
C PRO A 95 31.12 0.05 -5.83
N MET A 96 30.04 -0.72 -5.61
CA MET A 96 29.69 -1.88 -6.42
C MET A 96 28.89 -1.40 -7.65
N ILE A 97 29.56 -1.35 -8.79
CA ILE A 97 28.97 -0.93 -10.07
C ILE A 97 29.20 -2.04 -11.10
N PRO A 98 28.20 -2.88 -11.40
CA PRO A 98 28.32 -3.90 -12.44
C PRO A 98 28.56 -3.25 -13.81
N THR A 99 29.41 -3.85 -14.63
CA THR A 99 29.60 -3.44 -16.02
C THR A 99 28.34 -3.64 -16.86
N ARG A 100 27.61 -4.72 -16.54
CA ARG A 100 26.30 -5.03 -17.13
C ARG A 100 25.37 -5.61 -16.06
N PHE A 101 24.17 -5.06 -15.94
CA PHE A 101 23.16 -5.61 -15.04
C PHE A 101 22.54 -6.88 -15.61
N GLY A 102 22.43 -7.90 -14.78
CA GLY A 102 21.82 -9.19 -15.12
C GLY A 102 20.57 -9.43 -14.27
N ILE A 103 19.69 -10.26 -14.78
CA ILE A 103 18.48 -10.72 -14.11
C ILE A 103 18.60 -12.18 -13.68
N LYS A 104 17.88 -12.53 -12.63
CA LYS A 104 17.72 -13.91 -12.14
C LYS A 104 16.27 -14.18 -11.78
N LEU A 105 15.87 -15.45 -11.71
CA LEU A 105 14.59 -15.84 -11.11
C LEU A 105 14.64 -15.60 -9.60
N ILE A 106 13.51 -15.22 -9.05
CA ILE A 106 13.30 -15.19 -7.59
C ILE A 106 13.26 -16.65 -7.12
N SER A 107 14.05 -16.98 -6.09
CA SER A 107 14.15 -18.34 -5.55
C SER A 107 12.89 -18.71 -4.78
N ASP A 108 11.88 -19.18 -5.51
CA ASP A 108 10.62 -19.71 -5.01
C ASP A 108 10.14 -20.84 -5.92
N ARG A 109 9.74 -21.96 -5.34
CA ARG A 109 9.33 -23.16 -6.10
C ARG A 109 8.13 -22.94 -7.00
N GLY A 110 7.18 -22.10 -6.60
CA GLY A 110 6.01 -21.74 -7.40
C GLY A 110 6.41 -20.90 -8.60
N ILE A 111 7.32 -19.94 -8.38
CA ILE A 111 7.88 -19.08 -9.44
C ILE A 111 8.69 -19.91 -10.43
N GLU A 112 9.58 -20.79 -9.95
CA GLU A 112 10.41 -21.66 -10.80
C GLU A 112 9.53 -22.57 -11.66
N LYS A 113 8.47 -23.17 -11.06
CA LYS A 113 7.53 -24.01 -11.78
C LYS A 113 6.78 -23.23 -12.87
N GLN A 114 6.23 -22.06 -12.53
CA GLN A 114 5.48 -21.24 -13.48
C GLN A 114 6.36 -20.70 -14.59
N PHE A 115 7.60 -20.31 -14.26
CA PHE A 115 8.58 -19.88 -15.27
C PHE A 115 8.91 -21.00 -16.26
N GLY A 116 9.11 -22.23 -15.81
CA GLY A 116 9.36 -23.39 -16.69
C GLY A 116 8.21 -23.64 -17.66
N ILE A 117 6.96 -23.42 -17.23
CA ILE A 117 5.77 -23.50 -18.10
C ILE A 117 5.84 -22.38 -19.14
N ILE A 118 6.06 -21.13 -18.72
CA ILE A 118 6.16 -19.98 -19.63
C ILE A 118 7.27 -20.18 -20.68
N GLU A 119 8.45 -20.62 -20.24
CA GLU A 119 9.61 -20.90 -21.11
C GLU A 119 9.28 -21.96 -22.17
N SER A 120 8.62 -23.06 -21.75
CA SER A 120 8.16 -24.12 -22.65
C SER A 120 7.15 -23.62 -23.68
N LEU A 121 6.18 -22.82 -23.27
CA LEU A 121 5.16 -22.24 -24.17
C LEU A 121 5.82 -21.29 -25.18
N MET A 122 6.70 -20.38 -24.72
CA MET A 122 7.36 -19.40 -25.59
C MET A 122 8.33 -20.02 -26.59
N SER A 123 8.96 -21.16 -26.24
CA SER A 123 9.89 -21.85 -27.16
C SER A 123 9.21 -22.36 -28.43
N ASN A 124 7.88 -22.60 -28.37
CA ASN A 124 7.07 -23.15 -29.47
C ASN A 124 6.05 -22.13 -30.00
N ALA A 125 6.10 -20.87 -29.56
CA ALA A 125 5.15 -19.85 -29.95
C ALA A 125 5.40 -19.31 -31.35
N GLU A 126 4.32 -19.04 -32.10
CA GLU A 126 4.36 -18.23 -33.33
C GLU A 126 4.64 -16.76 -33.00
N ALA A 127 3.99 -16.27 -31.97
CA ALA A 127 4.13 -14.92 -31.47
C ALA A 127 3.77 -14.88 -29.98
N VAL A 128 4.33 -13.92 -29.26
CA VAL A 128 3.97 -13.63 -27.88
C VAL A 128 3.17 -12.33 -27.83
N ILE A 129 2.09 -12.34 -27.07
CA ILE A 129 1.29 -11.14 -26.77
C ILE A 129 1.54 -10.78 -25.31
N ASN A 130 2.24 -9.69 -25.10
CA ASN A 130 2.47 -9.10 -23.77
C ASN A 130 1.20 -8.44 -23.29
N CYS A 131 0.53 -9.04 -22.29
CA CYS A 131 -0.70 -8.59 -21.65
C CYS A 131 -0.43 -8.11 -20.20
N GLY A 132 0.78 -7.60 -19.92
CA GLY A 132 1.09 -6.98 -18.63
C GLY A 132 0.29 -5.70 -18.41
N ASP A 133 0.19 -5.26 -17.16
CA ASP A 133 -0.51 -4.02 -16.82
C ASP A 133 0.06 -2.83 -17.62
N ALA A 134 -0.78 -1.85 -17.94
CA ALA A 134 -0.43 -0.73 -18.83
C ALA A 134 0.41 0.32 -18.10
N GLY A 135 1.69 0.01 -17.82
CA GLY A 135 2.60 0.89 -17.09
C GLY A 135 4.04 0.40 -17.10
N GLN A 136 4.97 1.23 -16.60
CA GLN A 136 6.41 0.92 -16.54
C GLN A 136 6.69 -0.42 -15.82
N GLU A 137 5.95 -0.72 -14.75
CA GLU A 137 6.15 -1.93 -13.94
C GLU A 137 5.71 -3.18 -14.70
N GLY A 138 4.49 -3.16 -15.27
CA GLY A 138 3.98 -4.28 -16.06
C GLY A 138 4.84 -4.57 -17.29
N GLU A 139 5.36 -3.51 -17.94
CA GLU A 139 6.29 -3.65 -19.06
C GLU A 139 7.61 -4.30 -18.61
N LEU A 140 8.18 -3.85 -17.48
CA LEU A 140 9.41 -4.40 -16.91
C LEU A 140 9.27 -5.87 -16.53
N ILE A 141 8.19 -6.23 -15.81
CA ILE A 141 7.90 -7.60 -15.38
C ILE A 141 7.90 -8.55 -16.57
N GLN A 142 7.11 -8.22 -17.60
CA GLN A 142 6.92 -9.11 -18.74
C GLN A 142 8.19 -9.22 -19.61
N ARG A 143 8.88 -8.10 -19.84
CA ARG A 143 10.13 -8.13 -20.63
C ARG A 143 11.23 -8.91 -19.95
N TRP A 144 11.36 -8.84 -18.64
CA TRP A 144 12.34 -9.64 -17.91
C TRP A 144 12.04 -11.13 -18.02
N VAL A 145 10.77 -11.53 -17.97
CA VAL A 145 10.37 -12.92 -18.13
C VAL A 145 10.64 -13.41 -19.55
N MET A 146 10.24 -12.64 -20.57
CA MET A 146 10.52 -12.96 -21.98
C MET A 146 12.03 -13.04 -22.28
N GLN A 147 12.81 -12.09 -21.73
CA GLN A 147 14.28 -12.11 -21.84
C GLN A 147 14.88 -13.34 -21.16
N LYS A 148 14.39 -13.72 -19.98
CA LYS A 148 14.86 -14.88 -19.22
C LYS A 148 14.50 -16.19 -19.92
N ALA A 149 13.32 -16.27 -20.54
CA ALA A 149 12.83 -17.37 -21.36
C ALA A 149 13.49 -17.42 -22.76
N ALA A 150 14.40 -16.49 -23.07
CA ALA A 150 15.07 -16.35 -24.39
C ALA A 150 14.08 -16.35 -25.58
N CYS A 151 12.94 -15.65 -25.42
CA CYS A 151 11.93 -15.51 -26.45
C CYS A 151 12.52 -14.96 -27.76
N LYS A 152 12.28 -15.65 -28.89
CA LYS A 152 12.82 -15.29 -30.21
C LYS A 152 11.75 -14.95 -31.25
N CYS A 153 10.48 -15.25 -30.92
CA CYS A 153 9.36 -14.96 -31.82
C CYS A 153 8.95 -13.47 -31.76
N PRO A 154 8.17 -12.97 -32.73
CA PRO A 154 7.61 -11.62 -32.68
C PRO A 154 6.80 -11.40 -31.40
N VAL A 155 6.94 -10.20 -30.82
CA VAL A 155 6.21 -9.82 -29.61
C VAL A 155 5.32 -8.62 -29.90
N TYR A 156 4.06 -8.74 -29.53
CA TYR A 156 3.05 -7.69 -29.60
C TYR A 156 2.61 -7.27 -28.20
N ARG A 157 2.11 -6.06 -28.08
CA ARG A 157 1.62 -5.47 -26.82
C ARG A 157 0.11 -5.28 -26.87
N LEU A 158 -0.59 -5.90 -25.92
CA LEU A 158 -1.96 -5.56 -25.59
C LEU A 158 -1.93 -4.39 -24.59
N TRP A 159 -2.32 -3.19 -25.02
CA TRP A 159 -2.33 -1.99 -24.19
C TRP A 159 -3.77 -1.61 -23.83
N ILE A 160 -4.18 -1.93 -22.61
CA ILE A 160 -5.52 -1.66 -22.09
C ILE A 160 -5.45 -1.19 -20.65
N SER A 161 -6.29 -0.22 -20.27
CA SER A 161 -6.43 0.31 -18.91
C SER A 161 -7.69 -0.21 -18.21
N SER A 162 -8.45 -1.08 -18.86
CA SER A 162 -9.65 -1.71 -18.33
C SER A 162 -9.71 -3.18 -18.74
N LEU A 163 -10.24 -4.04 -17.85
CA LEU A 163 -10.43 -5.47 -18.08
C LEU A 163 -11.88 -5.81 -18.49
N THR A 164 -12.60 -4.85 -19.07
CA THR A 164 -13.92 -5.13 -19.64
C THR A 164 -13.79 -5.96 -20.91
N GLU A 165 -14.81 -6.76 -21.22
CA GLU A 165 -14.81 -7.59 -22.44
C GLU A 165 -14.58 -6.74 -23.68
N GLU A 166 -15.24 -5.57 -23.76
CA GLU A 166 -15.13 -4.63 -24.87
C GLU A 166 -13.69 -4.11 -25.00
N ALA A 167 -13.07 -3.66 -23.90
CA ALA A 167 -11.71 -3.14 -23.91
C ALA A 167 -10.69 -4.20 -24.31
N ILE A 168 -10.86 -5.44 -23.84
CA ILE A 168 -9.97 -6.55 -24.21
C ILE A 168 -10.14 -6.88 -25.70
N ARG A 169 -11.37 -7.00 -26.22
CA ARG A 169 -11.64 -7.28 -27.66
C ARG A 169 -11.05 -6.18 -28.56
N GLU A 170 -11.28 -4.92 -28.22
CA GLU A 170 -10.73 -3.77 -28.95
C GLU A 170 -9.18 -3.78 -28.89
N GLY A 171 -8.60 -4.05 -27.73
CA GLY A 171 -7.16 -4.17 -27.57
C GLY A 171 -6.54 -5.26 -28.42
N PHE A 172 -7.18 -6.43 -28.56
CA PHE A 172 -6.73 -7.51 -29.45
C PHE A 172 -6.84 -7.16 -30.94
N GLN A 173 -7.77 -6.29 -31.32
CA GLN A 173 -7.85 -5.75 -32.69
C GLN A 173 -6.76 -4.71 -32.98
N ASN A 174 -6.23 -4.06 -31.93
CA ASN A 174 -5.27 -2.96 -32.01
C ASN A 174 -3.92 -3.31 -31.36
N LEU A 175 -3.46 -4.57 -31.49
CA LEU A 175 -2.15 -4.98 -30.98
C LEU A 175 -1.03 -4.16 -31.61
N LYS A 176 -0.10 -3.69 -30.80
CA LYS A 176 1.04 -2.88 -31.24
C LYS A 176 2.34 -3.69 -31.18
N PRO A 177 3.32 -3.39 -32.04
CA PRO A 177 4.66 -3.93 -31.86
C PRO A 177 5.24 -3.56 -30.50
N GLN A 178 5.90 -4.50 -29.85
CA GLN A 178 6.50 -4.25 -28.54
C GLN A 178 7.53 -3.13 -28.54
N THR A 179 8.19 -2.88 -29.65
CA THR A 179 9.19 -1.82 -29.81
C THR A 179 8.65 -0.41 -29.59
N GLU A 180 7.35 -0.19 -29.77
CA GLU A 180 6.73 1.10 -29.48
C GLU A 180 6.79 1.44 -27.97
N PHE A 181 7.03 0.45 -27.11
CA PHE A 181 7.10 0.58 -25.65
C PHE A 181 8.53 0.48 -25.10
N ASP A 182 9.56 0.62 -25.95
CA ASP A 182 10.96 0.52 -25.51
C ASP A 182 11.34 1.62 -24.53
N SER A 183 10.88 2.85 -24.76
CA SER A 183 11.13 3.96 -23.83
C SER A 183 10.50 3.74 -22.44
N LEU A 184 9.29 3.19 -22.41
CA LEU A 184 8.60 2.81 -21.18
C LEU A 184 9.38 1.73 -20.42
N TYR A 185 9.85 0.69 -21.13
CA TYR A 185 10.70 -0.35 -20.57
C TYR A 185 12.00 0.22 -20.01
N PHE A 186 12.69 1.10 -20.76
CA PHE A 186 13.94 1.70 -20.31
C PHE A 186 13.74 2.60 -19.11
N ALA A 187 12.62 3.29 -18.97
CA ALA A 187 12.27 4.04 -17.76
C ALA A 187 12.12 3.11 -16.54
N GLY A 188 11.37 2.02 -16.68
CA GLY A 188 11.21 1.01 -15.63
C GLY A 188 12.52 0.34 -15.25
N LEU A 189 13.33 -0.05 -16.23
CA LEU A 189 14.66 -0.66 -16.03
C LEU A 189 15.62 0.30 -15.32
N SER A 190 15.65 1.56 -15.73
CA SER A 190 16.51 2.59 -15.13
C SER A 190 16.15 2.83 -13.68
N ARG A 191 14.86 2.84 -13.34
CA ARG A 191 14.39 2.89 -11.95
C ARG A 191 14.91 1.71 -11.13
N ALA A 192 14.73 0.48 -11.64
CA ALA A 192 15.15 -0.74 -10.95
C ALA A 192 16.67 -0.78 -10.71
N ILE A 193 17.45 -0.40 -11.72
CA ILE A 193 18.92 -0.32 -11.62
C ILE A 193 19.33 0.79 -10.63
N GLY A 194 18.69 1.94 -10.68
CA GLY A 194 18.98 3.05 -9.76
C GLY A 194 18.71 2.69 -8.31
N ASP A 195 17.55 2.11 -8.03
CA ASP A 195 17.18 1.66 -6.68
C ASP A 195 18.14 0.55 -6.17
N TRP A 196 18.63 -0.34 -7.06
CA TRP A 196 19.67 -1.32 -6.74
C TRP A 196 21.02 -0.65 -6.45
N LEU A 197 21.50 0.26 -7.33
CA LEU A 197 22.77 0.95 -7.17
C LEU A 197 22.82 1.72 -5.84
N LEU A 198 21.81 2.55 -5.59
CA LEU A 198 21.74 3.33 -4.37
C LEU A 198 21.54 2.43 -3.14
N GLY A 199 20.57 1.55 -3.19
CA GLY A 199 20.20 0.69 -2.05
C GLY A 199 21.33 -0.24 -1.62
N MET A 200 21.99 -0.93 -2.55
CA MET A 200 23.08 -1.87 -2.24
C MET A 200 24.34 -1.17 -1.74
N ASN A 201 24.75 -0.09 -2.42
CA ASN A 201 25.96 0.63 -2.05
C ASN A 201 25.79 1.41 -0.74
N ALA A 202 24.76 2.25 -0.64
CA ALA A 202 24.56 3.07 0.54
C ALA A 202 24.26 2.21 1.79
N THR A 203 23.46 1.16 1.67
CA THR A 203 23.19 0.26 2.80
C THR A 203 24.47 -0.40 3.32
N ARG A 204 25.31 -0.95 2.46
CA ARG A 204 26.59 -1.55 2.89
C ARG A 204 27.54 -0.51 3.47
N LEU A 205 27.66 0.63 2.82
CA LEU A 205 28.53 1.73 3.24
C LEU A 205 28.19 2.23 4.65
N TYR A 206 26.93 2.63 4.86
CA TYR A 206 26.47 3.11 6.17
C TYR A 206 26.55 2.03 7.25
N THR A 207 26.19 0.78 6.91
CA THR A 207 26.31 -0.34 7.84
C THR A 207 27.75 -0.58 8.29
N LEU A 208 28.71 -0.59 7.36
CA LEU A 208 30.13 -0.83 7.67
C LEU A 208 30.79 0.32 8.40
N LYS A 209 30.44 1.55 8.03
CA LYS A 209 31.04 2.76 8.60
C LYS A 209 30.49 3.08 9.99
N TYR A 210 29.17 3.06 10.14
CA TYR A 210 28.47 3.56 11.32
C TYR A 210 27.73 2.50 12.12
N GLY A 211 27.47 1.32 11.55
CA GLY A 211 26.74 0.24 12.23
C GLY A 211 27.56 -0.41 13.35
N GLN A 212 26.85 -0.88 14.38
CA GLN A 212 27.41 -1.69 15.48
C GLN A 212 26.74 -3.06 15.53
N ASN A 213 27.38 -4.05 16.11
CA ASN A 213 26.79 -5.36 16.48
C ASN A 213 25.99 -6.02 15.36
N ARG A 214 26.46 -5.97 14.10
CA ARG A 214 25.80 -6.55 12.91
C ARG A 214 24.46 -5.89 12.55
N GLN A 215 24.14 -4.72 13.11
CA GLN A 215 22.94 -3.97 12.75
C GLN A 215 23.06 -3.43 11.32
N VAL A 216 22.11 -3.80 10.45
CA VAL A 216 22.05 -3.30 9.07
C VAL A 216 21.38 -1.92 9.05
N LEU A 217 22.11 -0.93 8.56
CA LEU A 217 21.62 0.45 8.36
C LEU A 217 21.15 0.58 6.89
N SER A 218 19.89 0.26 6.63
CA SER A 218 19.38 0.30 5.28
C SER A 218 19.06 1.73 4.84
N ILE A 219 19.58 2.09 3.66
CA ILE A 219 19.38 3.36 2.99
C ILE A 219 18.62 3.10 1.69
N GLY A 220 17.67 3.96 1.35
CA GLY A 220 16.92 3.84 0.12
C GLY A 220 16.20 5.14 -0.23
N ARG A 221 16.00 5.38 -1.52
CA ARG A 221 15.43 6.60 -2.10
C ARG A 221 14.05 7.00 -1.52
N VAL A 222 13.25 6.03 -1.12
CA VAL A 222 11.92 6.27 -0.52
C VAL A 222 11.92 6.01 0.98
N GLN A 223 12.61 4.96 1.42
CA GLN A 223 12.65 4.57 2.83
C GLN A 223 13.29 5.64 3.71
N THR A 224 14.43 6.20 3.29
CA THR A 224 15.17 7.19 4.08
C THR A 224 14.40 8.50 4.26
N PRO A 225 13.82 9.14 3.21
CA PRO A 225 13.01 10.33 3.41
C PRO A 225 11.71 10.05 4.20
N THR A 226 11.14 8.86 4.10
CA THR A 226 9.99 8.48 4.93
C THR A 226 10.37 8.42 6.42
N LEU A 227 11.53 7.87 6.75
CA LEU A 227 12.06 7.90 8.12
C LEU A 227 12.35 9.33 8.56
N ALA A 228 12.95 10.15 7.69
CA ALA A 228 13.27 11.55 7.99
C ALA A 228 12.02 12.37 8.34
N LEU A 229 10.88 12.15 7.67
CA LEU A 229 9.61 12.79 8.04
C LEU A 229 9.24 12.52 9.51
N ILE A 230 9.37 11.27 9.98
CA ILE A 230 9.03 10.89 11.35
C ILE A 230 10.02 11.49 12.35
N VAL A 231 11.33 11.37 12.06
CA VAL A 231 12.40 11.89 12.92
C VAL A 231 12.30 13.41 13.05
N ASN A 232 12.18 14.13 11.94
CA ASN A 232 12.09 15.59 11.95
C ASN A 232 10.85 16.07 12.71
N ARG A 233 9.69 15.39 12.53
CA ARG A 233 8.48 15.69 13.28
C ARG A 233 8.67 15.45 14.79
N GLN A 234 9.37 14.41 15.18
CA GLN A 234 9.67 14.14 16.59
C GLN A 234 10.58 15.22 17.17
N LEU A 235 11.66 15.58 16.47
CA LEU A 235 12.56 16.65 16.89
C LEU A 235 11.86 18.02 16.96
N GLU A 236 10.96 18.30 16.01
CA GLU A 236 10.12 19.50 16.03
C GLU A 236 9.23 19.57 17.29
N ILE A 237 8.68 18.43 17.71
CA ILE A 237 7.87 18.32 18.93
C ILE A 237 8.74 18.47 20.18
N GLU A 238 9.89 17.79 20.23
CA GLU A 238 10.83 17.80 21.37
C GLU A 238 11.43 19.18 21.61
N HIS A 239 11.73 19.92 20.55
CA HIS A 239 12.32 21.27 20.63
C HIS A 239 11.25 22.39 20.58
N PHE A 240 9.96 22.05 20.60
CA PHE A 240 8.91 23.04 20.51
C PHE A 240 8.84 23.88 21.79
N VAL A 241 8.93 25.19 21.62
CA VAL A 241 8.77 26.15 22.71
C VAL A 241 7.39 26.80 22.59
N PRO A 242 6.45 26.49 23.51
CA PRO A 242 5.13 27.10 23.50
C PRO A 242 5.25 28.63 23.64
N GLN A 243 4.47 29.37 22.83
CA GLN A 243 4.36 30.83 22.88
C GLN A 243 2.95 31.20 23.33
N PRO A 244 2.79 32.10 24.32
CA PRO A 244 1.48 32.58 24.70
C PRO A 244 0.92 33.51 23.63
N TYR A 245 -0.38 33.52 23.50
CA TYR A 245 -1.13 34.48 22.69
C TYR A 245 -2.51 34.69 23.32
N TRP A 246 -3.15 35.80 23.02
CA TRP A 246 -4.44 36.14 23.61
C TRP A 246 -5.51 36.27 22.51
N GLU A 247 -6.70 35.74 22.82
CA GLU A 247 -7.88 35.83 21.96
C GLU A 247 -8.95 36.65 22.65
N LEU A 248 -9.36 37.78 22.05
CA LEU A 248 -10.49 38.56 22.50
C LEU A 248 -11.76 38.06 21.83
N LYS A 249 -12.73 37.70 22.64
CA LYS A 249 -14.05 37.25 22.25
C LYS A 249 -15.12 38.00 23.00
N THR A 250 -16.32 38.00 22.49
CA THR A 250 -17.48 38.49 23.21
C THR A 250 -18.66 37.55 23.02
N LEU A 251 -19.43 37.36 24.08
CA LEU A 251 -20.70 36.64 24.03
C LEU A 251 -21.85 37.62 23.86
N TYR A 252 -22.59 37.49 22.77
CA TYR A 252 -23.81 38.26 22.49
C TYR A 252 -24.91 37.29 22.06
N ARG A 253 -26.08 37.32 22.74
CA ARG A 253 -27.22 36.44 22.47
C ARG A 253 -26.80 34.96 22.31
N GLU A 254 -26.10 34.42 23.28
CA GLU A 254 -25.60 33.03 23.33
C GLU A 254 -24.60 32.67 22.19
N THR A 255 -24.20 33.64 21.40
CA THR A 255 -23.24 33.45 20.30
C THR A 255 -21.89 34.08 20.63
N THR A 256 -20.82 33.29 20.49
CA THR A 256 -19.46 33.82 20.67
C THR A 256 -18.95 34.44 19.39
N PHE A 257 -18.64 35.73 19.47
CA PHE A 257 -17.98 36.49 18.40
C PHE A 257 -16.49 36.65 18.72
N ALA A 258 -15.65 36.43 17.74
CA ALA A 258 -14.21 36.65 17.85
C ALA A 258 -13.83 37.96 17.18
N VAL A 259 -12.88 38.70 17.76
CA VAL A 259 -12.36 39.91 17.14
C VAL A 259 -11.76 39.63 15.76
N THR A 260 -12.03 40.45 14.76
CA THR A 260 -11.56 40.23 13.38
C THR A 260 -10.04 40.44 13.24
N LYS A 261 -9.43 41.26 14.11
CA LYS A 261 -7.97 41.44 14.19
C LYS A 261 -7.21 40.12 14.40
N GLY A 262 -7.85 39.13 15.03
CA GLY A 262 -7.25 37.80 15.29
C GLY A 262 -6.60 37.71 16.66
N LYS A 263 -5.35 37.16 16.72
CA LYS A 263 -4.62 36.90 17.95
C LYS A 263 -3.75 38.08 18.34
N PHE A 264 -3.65 38.33 19.63
CA PHE A 264 -2.71 39.30 20.19
C PHE A 264 -1.46 38.60 20.67
N GLN A 265 -0.30 39.22 20.44
CA GLN A 265 0.99 38.62 20.82
C GLN A 265 1.38 38.97 22.28
N THR A 266 0.76 40.01 22.84
CA THR A 266 1.01 40.38 24.23
C THR A 266 -0.32 40.58 24.98
N GLU A 267 -0.29 40.32 26.30
CA GLU A 267 -1.44 40.55 27.16
C GLU A 267 -1.86 42.03 27.20
N ALA A 268 -0.85 42.93 27.22
CA ALA A 268 -1.08 44.37 27.27
C ALA A 268 -1.92 44.85 26.07
N GLU A 269 -1.58 44.40 24.86
CA GLU A 269 -2.36 44.74 23.66
C GLU A 269 -3.80 44.18 23.76
N GLY A 270 -3.96 42.93 24.22
CA GLY A 270 -5.28 42.34 24.42
C GLY A 270 -6.12 43.08 25.45
N LYS A 271 -5.53 43.51 26.57
CA LYS A 271 -6.19 44.29 27.63
C LYS A 271 -6.58 45.68 27.15
N GLU A 272 -5.75 46.34 26.34
CA GLU A 272 -6.10 47.65 25.73
C GLU A 272 -7.35 47.52 24.89
N PHE A 273 -7.45 46.47 24.05
CA PHE A 273 -8.66 46.23 23.24
C PHE A 273 -9.87 45.87 24.08
N LEU A 274 -9.69 45.09 25.18
CA LEU A 274 -10.76 44.74 26.10
C LEU A 274 -11.32 46.00 26.79
N GLN A 275 -10.45 46.87 27.30
CA GLN A 275 -10.86 48.13 27.92
C GLN A 275 -11.63 49.06 26.98
N LYS A 276 -11.27 49.06 25.69
CA LYS A 276 -11.99 49.88 24.67
C LYS A 276 -13.43 49.44 24.41
N ILE A 277 -13.77 48.19 24.74
CA ILE A 277 -15.11 47.62 24.49
C ILE A 277 -15.95 47.47 25.75
N GLU A 278 -15.34 47.53 26.93
CA GLU A 278 -16.06 47.45 28.20
C GLU A 278 -17.04 48.64 28.35
N GLY A 279 -18.28 48.31 28.74
CA GLY A 279 -19.32 49.29 28.97
C GLY A 279 -20.04 49.84 27.71
N PHE A 280 -19.58 49.45 26.51
CA PHE A 280 -20.28 49.84 25.28
C PHE A 280 -21.17 48.68 24.80
N PRO A 281 -22.29 48.94 24.12
CA PRO A 281 -23.14 47.88 23.60
C PRO A 281 -22.53 47.25 22.33
N PHE A 282 -22.84 45.99 22.14
CA PHE A 282 -22.55 45.29 20.86
C PHE A 282 -23.62 45.64 19.84
N THR A 283 -23.21 45.92 18.62
CA THR A 283 -24.15 46.26 17.51
C THR A 283 -23.85 45.33 16.32
N VAL A 284 -24.87 44.67 15.79
CA VAL A 284 -24.74 43.86 14.55
C VAL A 284 -24.65 44.83 13.33
N THR A 285 -23.51 44.78 12.65
CA THR A 285 -23.22 45.68 11.51
C THR A 285 -23.60 45.10 10.17
N ASP A 286 -23.39 43.78 9.99
CA ASP A 286 -23.73 43.08 8.74
C ASP A 286 -24.02 41.60 8.93
N ILE A 287 -24.89 41.08 8.04
CA ILE A 287 -25.24 39.66 8.00
C ILE A 287 -25.18 39.19 6.54
N THR A 288 -24.29 38.31 6.26
CA THR A 288 -24.13 37.71 4.93
C THR A 288 -24.40 36.20 4.99
N THR A 289 -25.41 35.75 4.26
CA THR A 289 -25.74 34.34 4.12
C THR A 289 -25.51 33.89 2.68
N LYS A 290 -24.68 32.84 2.50
CA LYS A 290 -24.36 32.25 1.18
C LYS A 290 -24.64 30.77 1.17
N GLN A 291 -25.37 30.30 0.17
CA GLN A 291 -25.50 28.85 -0.08
C GLN A 291 -24.23 28.34 -0.73
N GLY A 292 -23.76 27.21 -0.22
CA GLY A 292 -22.64 26.46 -0.75
C GLY A 292 -23.06 25.04 -1.16
N LYS A 293 -22.29 24.44 -2.07
CA LYS A 293 -22.44 23.05 -2.48
C LYS A 293 -21.19 22.27 -2.08
N GLU A 294 -21.36 21.18 -1.34
CA GLU A 294 -20.30 20.28 -0.98
C GLU A 294 -20.45 18.97 -1.79
N ALA A 295 -19.51 18.77 -2.70
CA ALA A 295 -19.52 17.57 -3.55
C ALA A 295 -19.27 16.30 -2.72
N PRO A 296 -19.75 15.12 -3.19
CA PRO A 296 -19.39 13.83 -2.62
C PRO A 296 -17.88 13.65 -2.54
N PRO A 297 -17.38 12.90 -1.55
CA PRO A 297 -15.96 12.53 -1.51
C PRO A 297 -15.63 11.66 -2.73
N ARG A 298 -14.41 11.82 -3.26
CA ARG A 298 -13.92 11.01 -4.39
C ARG A 298 -13.91 9.53 -4.05
N LEU A 299 -13.95 8.67 -5.05
CA LEU A 299 -13.74 7.24 -4.89
C LEU A 299 -12.39 6.93 -4.25
N PHE A 300 -12.19 5.69 -3.82
CA PHE A 300 -10.94 5.30 -3.20
C PHE A 300 -9.88 4.92 -4.24
N ASP A 301 -8.68 5.48 -4.08
CA ASP A 301 -7.42 4.84 -4.39
C ASP A 301 -6.92 4.03 -3.17
N LEU A 302 -5.81 3.32 -3.32
CA LEU A 302 -5.28 2.51 -2.22
C LEU A 302 -4.89 3.38 -1.01
N THR A 303 -4.24 4.53 -1.23
CA THR A 303 -3.77 5.40 -0.14
C THR A 303 -4.93 5.96 0.67
N SER A 304 -5.94 6.50 0.00
CA SER A 304 -7.13 7.05 0.69
C SER A 304 -7.92 5.99 1.43
N LEU A 305 -8.00 4.76 0.91
CA LEU A 305 -8.61 3.64 1.62
C LEU A 305 -7.81 3.26 2.87
N GLN A 306 -6.49 3.16 2.78
CA GLN A 306 -5.61 2.89 3.93
C GLN A 306 -5.73 3.97 5.01
N VAL A 307 -5.77 5.24 4.60
CA VAL A 307 -5.96 6.38 5.51
C VAL A 307 -7.30 6.27 6.24
N GLU A 308 -8.38 5.98 5.53
CA GLU A 308 -9.71 5.87 6.13
C GLU A 308 -9.82 4.67 7.07
N CYS A 309 -9.31 3.51 6.68
CA CYS A 309 -9.27 2.32 7.52
C CYS A 309 -8.42 2.53 8.79
N ASN A 310 -7.29 3.25 8.69
CA ASN A 310 -6.48 3.56 9.86
C ASN A 310 -7.20 4.52 10.82
N LYS A 311 -7.87 5.55 10.30
CA LYS A 311 -8.64 6.49 11.11
C LYS A 311 -9.81 5.82 11.85
N LYS A 312 -10.61 5.02 11.15
CA LYS A 312 -11.85 4.43 11.69
C LYS A 312 -11.62 3.16 12.50
N PHE A 313 -10.72 2.30 12.01
CA PHE A 313 -10.54 0.96 12.57
C PHE A 313 -9.16 0.72 13.17
N SER A 314 -8.25 1.70 13.09
CA SER A 314 -6.84 1.56 13.51
C SER A 314 -6.10 0.45 12.74
N PHE A 315 -6.57 0.06 11.56
CA PHE A 315 -5.88 -0.90 10.71
C PHE A 315 -4.57 -0.30 10.18
N SER A 316 -3.51 -1.13 10.12
CA SER A 316 -2.28 -0.71 9.46
C SER A 316 -2.46 -0.65 7.94
N ALA A 317 -1.58 0.09 7.28
CA ALA A 317 -1.55 0.16 5.81
C ALA A 317 -1.40 -1.24 5.19
N GLU A 318 -0.55 -2.10 5.78
CA GLU A 318 -0.35 -3.47 5.33
C GLU A 318 -1.59 -4.34 5.54
N ASN A 319 -2.23 -4.25 6.73
CA ASN A 319 -3.47 -5.02 7.00
C ASN A 319 -4.59 -4.60 6.04
N THR A 320 -4.78 -3.30 5.84
CA THR A 320 -5.76 -2.80 4.86
C THR A 320 -5.50 -3.35 3.45
N LEU A 321 -4.23 -3.35 3.02
CA LEU A 321 -3.86 -3.91 1.71
C LEU A 321 -4.17 -5.41 1.63
N LYS A 322 -3.89 -6.19 2.68
CA LYS A 322 -4.23 -7.62 2.72
C LYS A 322 -5.73 -7.86 2.64
N ILE A 323 -6.53 -7.07 3.36
CA ILE A 323 -7.98 -7.20 3.38
C ILE A 323 -8.57 -6.85 2.00
N ILE A 324 -8.20 -5.72 1.42
CA ILE A 324 -8.73 -5.32 0.12
C ILE A 324 -8.26 -6.25 -1.01
N GLN A 325 -7.05 -6.81 -0.90
CA GLN A 325 -6.56 -7.85 -1.80
C GLN A 325 -7.43 -9.11 -1.72
N SER A 326 -7.80 -9.54 -0.51
CA SER A 326 -8.73 -10.67 -0.30
C SER A 326 -10.11 -10.40 -0.90
N LEU A 327 -10.65 -9.18 -0.75
CA LEU A 327 -11.93 -8.78 -1.36
C LEU A 327 -11.86 -8.80 -2.90
N TYR A 328 -10.75 -8.38 -3.47
CA TYR A 328 -10.48 -8.49 -4.90
C TYR A 328 -10.43 -9.96 -5.37
N GLU A 329 -9.73 -10.83 -4.65
CA GLU A 329 -9.65 -12.27 -4.95
C GLU A 329 -11.01 -12.97 -4.85
N LYS A 330 -11.87 -12.50 -3.94
CA LYS A 330 -13.29 -12.89 -3.85
C LYS A 330 -14.15 -12.27 -4.95
N LYS A 331 -13.56 -11.42 -5.81
CA LYS A 331 -14.24 -10.71 -6.93
C LYS A 331 -15.34 -9.75 -6.50
N VAL A 332 -15.38 -9.31 -5.24
CA VAL A 332 -16.39 -8.37 -4.73
C VAL A 332 -15.95 -6.91 -4.81
N THR A 333 -14.65 -6.66 -5.04
CA THR A 333 -14.11 -5.33 -5.35
C THR A 333 -13.18 -5.40 -6.56
N THR A 334 -12.93 -4.24 -7.19
CA THR A 334 -11.94 -4.09 -8.28
C THR A 334 -10.51 -4.13 -7.74
N TYR A 335 -9.52 -4.11 -8.64
CA TYR A 335 -8.10 -4.21 -8.28
C TYR A 335 -7.66 -3.13 -7.29
N PRO A 336 -6.97 -3.49 -6.20
CA PRO A 336 -6.77 -2.56 -5.09
C PRO A 336 -5.53 -1.66 -5.20
N ARG A 337 -4.54 -2.01 -6.03
CA ARG A 337 -3.26 -1.26 -6.06
C ARG A 337 -3.29 -0.14 -7.09
N VAL A 338 -4.23 0.77 -6.91
CA VAL A 338 -4.50 1.86 -7.83
C VAL A 338 -4.14 3.21 -7.21
N ASP A 339 -3.78 4.17 -8.05
CA ASP A 339 -3.36 5.52 -7.70
C ASP A 339 -4.37 6.61 -8.10
N THR A 340 -5.46 6.20 -8.75
CA THR A 340 -6.52 7.11 -9.18
C THR A 340 -7.81 6.96 -8.39
N THR A 341 -8.56 8.05 -8.29
CA THR A 341 -9.88 8.12 -7.68
C THR A 341 -11.00 8.26 -8.72
N PHE A 342 -10.68 8.03 -10.00
CA PHE A 342 -11.59 8.17 -11.13
C PHE A 342 -11.92 6.82 -11.78
N LEU A 343 -13.04 6.78 -12.48
CA LEU A 343 -13.46 5.67 -13.32
C LEU A 343 -13.25 6.02 -14.79
N SER A 344 -12.96 5.01 -15.60
CA SER A 344 -13.01 5.12 -17.05
C SER A 344 -14.46 5.08 -17.56
N ASP A 345 -14.71 5.64 -18.72
CA ASP A 345 -16.05 5.78 -19.30
C ASP A 345 -16.76 4.45 -19.59
N ASP A 346 -16.01 3.39 -19.87
CA ASP A 346 -16.49 2.02 -20.11
C ASP A 346 -17.07 1.35 -18.86
N ILE A 347 -16.81 1.90 -17.67
CA ILE A 347 -17.43 1.44 -16.41
C ILE A 347 -18.86 2.00 -16.25
N TYR A 348 -19.18 3.14 -16.89
CA TYR A 348 -20.49 3.76 -16.71
C TYR A 348 -21.69 2.85 -17.04
N PRO A 349 -21.70 2.08 -18.14
CA PRO A 349 -22.78 1.14 -18.43
C PRO A 349 -22.94 0.02 -17.39
N LYS A 350 -21.89 -0.28 -16.61
CA LYS A 350 -21.87 -1.36 -15.60
C LYS A 350 -22.41 -0.89 -14.24
N VAL A 351 -22.46 0.43 -13.99
CA VAL A 351 -22.87 1.01 -12.70
C VAL A 351 -24.26 0.53 -12.25
N PRO A 352 -25.30 0.42 -13.11
CA PRO A 352 -26.59 -0.09 -12.67
C PRO A 352 -26.53 -1.53 -12.15
N GLY A 353 -25.75 -2.40 -12.81
CA GLY A 353 -25.54 -3.78 -12.37
C GLY A 353 -24.80 -3.86 -11.04
N ILE A 354 -23.78 -3.01 -10.85
CA ILE A 354 -23.05 -2.91 -9.57
C ILE A 354 -23.99 -2.47 -8.46
N MET A 355 -24.80 -1.41 -8.68
CA MET A 355 -25.78 -0.91 -7.69
C MET A 355 -26.79 -2.01 -7.30
N SER A 356 -27.25 -2.80 -8.26
CA SER A 356 -28.19 -3.91 -8.01
C SER A 356 -27.57 -5.04 -7.19
N ALA A 357 -26.27 -5.27 -7.31
CA ALA A 357 -25.54 -6.28 -6.53
C ALA A 357 -25.33 -5.88 -5.05
N LEU A 358 -25.46 -4.60 -4.71
CA LEU A 358 -25.32 -4.05 -3.36
C LEU A 358 -26.56 -4.32 -2.50
N THR A 359 -26.94 -5.58 -2.34
CA THR A 359 -28.21 -6.00 -1.69
C THR A 359 -28.32 -5.59 -0.22
N ALA A 360 -27.21 -5.40 0.49
CA ALA A 360 -27.20 -4.90 1.87
C ALA A 360 -27.46 -3.37 1.96
N TYR A 361 -27.47 -2.66 0.84
CA TYR A 361 -27.61 -1.20 0.76
C TYR A 361 -28.83 -0.76 -0.06
N THR A 362 -29.86 -1.60 -0.16
CA THR A 362 -31.05 -1.37 -0.99
C THR A 362 -31.75 -0.05 -0.69
N THR A 363 -31.83 0.37 0.58
CA THR A 363 -32.39 1.68 0.97
C THR A 363 -31.59 2.85 0.41
N LEU A 364 -30.26 2.71 0.30
CA LEU A 364 -29.38 3.73 -0.26
C LEU A 364 -29.35 3.71 -1.79
N THR A 365 -29.52 2.54 -2.40
CA THR A 365 -29.52 2.40 -3.87
C THR A 365 -30.91 2.60 -4.50
N ALA A 366 -31.98 2.66 -3.70
CA ALA A 366 -33.35 2.86 -4.17
C ALA A 366 -33.52 4.12 -5.06
N LEU A 367 -32.78 5.18 -4.80
CA LEU A 367 -32.76 6.40 -5.59
C LEU A 367 -32.41 6.15 -7.07
N PHE A 368 -31.63 5.11 -7.35
CA PHE A 368 -31.13 4.76 -8.69
C PHE A 368 -31.92 3.68 -9.40
N SER A 369 -32.94 3.07 -8.75
CA SER A 369 -33.72 1.98 -9.31
C SER A 369 -34.67 2.41 -10.43
N THR A 370 -35.13 3.65 -10.40
CA THR A 370 -36.15 4.19 -11.33
C THR A 370 -35.62 5.33 -12.21
N GLY A 371 -34.38 5.78 -12.01
CA GLY A 371 -33.82 6.95 -12.68
C GLY A 371 -32.49 6.69 -13.38
N LYS A 372 -32.10 7.62 -14.26
CA LYS A 372 -30.78 7.63 -14.90
C LYS A 372 -29.71 8.01 -13.87
N ILE A 373 -28.70 7.14 -13.70
CA ILE A 373 -27.56 7.43 -12.84
C ILE A 373 -26.75 8.60 -13.42
N PRO A 374 -26.43 9.64 -12.62
CA PRO A 374 -25.69 10.80 -13.13
C PRO A 374 -24.28 10.41 -13.62
N LYS A 375 -23.90 10.83 -14.83
CA LYS A 375 -22.53 10.73 -15.34
C LYS A 375 -21.82 12.08 -15.11
N SER A 376 -20.88 12.13 -14.21
CA SER A 376 -20.14 13.35 -13.85
C SER A 376 -18.65 13.19 -14.17
N LYS A 377 -18.03 14.25 -14.72
CA LYS A 377 -16.57 14.34 -14.88
C LYS A 377 -15.80 14.31 -13.54
N LYS A 378 -16.48 14.52 -12.40
CA LYS A 378 -15.89 14.33 -11.07
C LYS A 378 -15.66 12.85 -10.74
N VAL A 379 -16.34 11.93 -11.42
CA VAL A 379 -16.28 10.47 -11.23
C VAL A 379 -15.66 9.78 -12.45
N PHE A 380 -16.03 10.16 -13.67
CA PHE A 380 -15.57 9.56 -14.93
C PHE A 380 -14.65 10.52 -15.67
N ASP A 381 -13.38 10.17 -15.77
CA ASP A 381 -12.38 10.94 -16.50
C ASP A 381 -11.25 10.02 -16.98
N ASN A 382 -11.29 9.63 -18.26
CA ASN A 382 -10.29 8.75 -18.86
C ASN A 382 -8.87 9.30 -18.79
N SER A 383 -8.71 10.65 -18.79
CA SER A 383 -7.38 11.28 -18.71
C SER A 383 -6.73 11.14 -17.33
N LYS A 384 -7.50 10.73 -16.30
CA LYS A 384 -7.07 10.52 -14.92
C LYS A 384 -6.96 9.04 -14.53
N VAL A 385 -7.21 8.15 -15.47
CA VAL A 385 -7.06 6.70 -15.30
C VAL A 385 -5.82 6.27 -16.07
N THR A 386 -4.84 5.71 -15.36
CA THR A 386 -3.57 5.19 -15.92
C THR A 386 -3.70 3.69 -16.18
N ASP A 387 -3.24 2.88 -15.28
CA ASP A 387 -3.22 1.42 -15.38
C ASP A 387 -4.56 0.78 -15.01
N HIS A 388 -5.21 1.31 -13.97
CA HIS A 388 -6.47 0.82 -13.43
C HIS A 388 -7.32 1.99 -12.90
N HIS A 389 -8.65 1.84 -12.93
CA HIS A 389 -9.57 2.80 -12.33
C HIS A 389 -9.67 2.64 -10.80
N ALA A 390 -10.37 3.55 -10.13
CA ALA A 390 -10.58 3.57 -8.68
C ALA A 390 -11.13 2.25 -8.12
N ILE A 391 -10.94 2.02 -6.82
CA ILE A 391 -11.48 0.86 -6.09
C ILE A 391 -12.98 1.03 -5.91
N ILE A 392 -13.76 0.11 -6.49
CA ILE A 392 -15.21 0.07 -6.40
C ILE A 392 -15.72 -1.36 -6.15
N PRO A 393 -16.97 -1.54 -5.70
CA PRO A 393 -17.62 -2.85 -5.70
C PRO A 393 -17.78 -3.37 -7.13
N THR A 394 -17.93 -4.67 -7.28
CA THR A 394 -18.27 -5.32 -8.55
C THR A 394 -19.77 -5.67 -8.59
N ASN A 395 -20.21 -6.30 -9.69
CA ASN A 395 -21.56 -6.87 -9.80
C ASN A 395 -21.72 -8.22 -9.07
N VAL A 396 -20.73 -8.66 -8.31
CA VAL A 396 -20.76 -9.88 -7.49
C VAL A 396 -21.29 -9.55 -6.10
N LYS A 397 -22.29 -10.30 -5.62
CA LYS A 397 -22.82 -10.15 -4.26
C LYS A 397 -21.75 -10.49 -3.23
N ALA A 398 -21.53 -9.59 -2.28
CA ALA A 398 -20.58 -9.80 -1.20
C ALA A 398 -21.18 -10.75 -0.14
N THR A 399 -20.74 -11.99 -0.15
CA THR A 399 -21.13 -13.03 0.81
C THR A 399 -19.89 -13.62 1.48
N ASN A 400 -20.05 -14.19 2.66
CA ASN A 400 -18.98 -14.88 3.40
C ASN A 400 -17.74 -14.00 3.67
N LEU A 401 -17.97 -12.74 4.04
CA LEU A 401 -16.93 -11.81 4.45
C LEU A 401 -16.62 -11.98 5.94
N THR A 402 -15.33 -11.91 6.29
CA THR A 402 -14.91 -11.77 7.69
C THR A 402 -15.33 -10.41 8.24
N GLY A 403 -15.29 -10.23 9.58
CA GLY A 403 -15.64 -8.94 10.18
C GLY A 403 -14.76 -7.78 9.73
N GLU A 404 -13.46 -8.03 9.46
CA GLU A 404 -12.56 -7.00 8.93
C GLU A 404 -12.85 -6.71 7.45
N GLU A 405 -13.08 -7.73 6.65
CA GLU A 405 -13.47 -7.58 5.24
C GLU A 405 -14.79 -6.82 5.11
N GLN A 406 -15.78 -7.11 5.97
CA GLN A 406 -17.06 -6.41 5.97
C GLN A 406 -16.86 -4.90 6.24
N LYS A 407 -16.01 -4.52 7.19
CA LYS A 407 -15.70 -3.12 7.49
C LYS A 407 -15.09 -2.39 6.29
N VAL A 408 -14.11 -3.02 5.63
CA VAL A 408 -13.44 -2.41 4.46
C VAL A 408 -14.38 -2.36 3.25
N TYR A 409 -15.15 -3.43 3.04
CA TYR A 409 -16.16 -3.47 1.97
C TYR A 409 -17.24 -2.41 2.16
N ASP A 410 -17.74 -2.19 3.39
CA ASP A 410 -18.73 -1.16 3.69
C ASP A 410 -18.22 0.24 3.34
N LEU A 411 -16.95 0.55 3.66
CA LEU A 411 -16.34 1.82 3.24
C LEU A 411 -16.34 1.98 1.73
N VAL A 412 -15.94 0.95 0.99
CA VAL A 412 -15.87 0.98 -0.48
C VAL A 412 -17.27 1.12 -1.08
N ALA A 413 -18.23 0.34 -0.60
CA ALA A 413 -19.61 0.35 -1.08
C ALA A 413 -20.28 1.71 -0.83
N ARG A 414 -20.22 2.24 0.39
CA ARG A 414 -20.77 3.56 0.72
C ARG A 414 -20.12 4.68 -0.06
N ARG A 415 -18.80 4.65 -0.22
CA ARG A 415 -18.08 5.65 -1.00
C ARG A 415 -18.51 5.64 -2.46
N PHE A 416 -18.71 4.45 -3.04
CA PHE A 416 -19.23 4.26 -4.40
C PHE A 416 -20.65 4.81 -4.54
N ILE A 417 -21.56 4.44 -3.64
CA ILE A 417 -22.94 4.93 -3.66
C ILE A 417 -22.98 6.46 -3.55
N ALA A 418 -22.25 7.02 -2.58
CA ALA A 418 -22.20 8.47 -2.33
C ALA A 418 -21.74 9.29 -3.55
N ALA A 419 -20.84 8.74 -4.38
CA ALA A 419 -20.32 9.39 -5.58
C ALA A 419 -21.40 9.75 -6.61
N PHE A 420 -22.58 9.10 -6.55
CA PHE A 420 -23.72 9.32 -7.45
C PHE A 420 -24.87 10.11 -6.78
N TYR A 421 -24.77 10.39 -5.50
CA TYR A 421 -25.73 11.21 -4.79
C TYR A 421 -25.57 12.71 -5.14
N PRO A 422 -26.62 13.53 -4.95
CA PRO A 422 -26.52 14.95 -5.12
C PRO A 422 -25.54 15.59 -4.11
N ASP A 423 -25.03 16.76 -4.46
CA ASP A 423 -24.21 17.57 -3.56
C ASP A 423 -24.98 17.87 -2.26
N CYS A 424 -24.26 17.93 -1.14
CA CYS A 424 -24.80 18.48 0.11
C CYS A 424 -24.93 19.99 -0.02
N ILE A 425 -26.11 20.54 0.25
CA ILE A 425 -26.37 21.97 0.21
C ILE A 425 -26.24 22.53 1.62
N VAL A 426 -25.39 23.51 1.78
CA VAL A 426 -25.15 24.18 3.06
C VAL A 426 -25.45 25.67 2.97
N SER A 427 -25.88 26.25 4.09
CA SER A 427 -25.99 27.68 4.29
C SER A 427 -24.87 28.14 5.21
N ASN A 428 -24.00 29.01 4.73
CA ASN A 428 -22.93 29.60 5.53
C ASN A 428 -23.33 31.03 5.86
N THR A 429 -23.52 31.32 7.14
CA THR A 429 -23.86 32.64 7.63
C THR A 429 -22.66 33.27 8.33
N VAL A 430 -22.33 34.47 7.94
CA VAL A 430 -21.34 35.33 8.60
C VAL A 430 -22.06 36.50 9.19
N VAL A 431 -21.92 36.72 10.47
CA VAL A 431 -22.44 37.87 11.19
C VAL A 431 -21.25 38.70 11.64
N LEU A 432 -21.26 39.95 11.23
CA LEU A 432 -20.34 41.01 11.70
C LEU A 432 -21.05 41.86 12.71
N GLY A 433 -20.31 42.23 13.73
CA GLY A 433 -20.77 43.20 14.72
C GLY A 433 -19.61 44.04 15.21
N GLU A 434 -19.91 45.15 15.84
CA GLU A 434 -18.90 46.01 16.41
C GLU A 434 -19.21 46.46 17.84
N VAL A 435 -18.16 46.76 18.57
CA VAL A 435 -18.21 47.43 19.85
C VAL A 435 -17.19 48.55 19.81
N ASN A 436 -17.64 49.81 19.93
CA ASN A 436 -16.75 50.97 19.91
C ASN A 436 -15.70 50.91 18.77
N GLN A 437 -16.16 50.72 17.51
CA GLN A 437 -15.35 50.61 16.28
C GLN A 437 -14.42 49.39 16.21
N ILE A 438 -14.51 48.45 17.16
CA ILE A 438 -13.79 47.20 17.10
C ILE A 438 -14.71 46.13 16.53
N GLU A 439 -14.30 45.54 15.39
CA GLU A 439 -15.12 44.60 14.65
C GLU A 439 -14.95 43.16 15.19
N PHE A 440 -16.08 42.48 15.29
CA PHE A 440 -16.21 41.10 15.70
C PHE A 440 -16.94 40.28 14.64
N LYS A 441 -16.63 38.95 14.59
CA LYS A 441 -17.21 38.04 13.63
C LYS A 441 -17.68 36.75 14.28
N ALA A 442 -18.87 36.29 13.93
CA ALA A 442 -19.32 34.92 14.16
C ALA A 442 -19.64 34.25 12.81
N THR A 443 -19.44 32.94 12.74
CA THR A 443 -19.76 32.15 11.56
C THR A 443 -20.63 30.99 11.94
N GLY A 444 -21.67 30.73 11.17
CA GLY A 444 -22.54 29.58 11.31
C GLY A 444 -22.61 28.78 10.02
N LYS A 445 -22.87 27.49 10.14
CA LYS A 445 -23.10 26.57 9.04
C LYS A 445 -24.31 25.72 9.33
N GLN A 446 -25.26 25.68 8.40
CA GLN A 446 -26.46 24.85 8.49
C GLN A 446 -26.53 23.94 7.24
N ILE A 447 -26.85 22.68 7.42
CA ILE A 447 -27.11 21.76 6.31
C ILE A 447 -28.58 21.92 5.87
N LEU A 448 -28.79 22.47 4.66
CA LEU A 448 -30.13 22.62 4.08
C LEU A 448 -30.62 21.33 3.43
N SER A 449 -29.72 20.60 2.78
CA SER A 449 -29.99 19.30 2.18
C SER A 449 -28.78 18.41 2.36
N PRO A 450 -28.89 17.26 3.03
CA PRO A 450 -27.73 16.41 3.36
C PRO A 450 -27.11 15.76 2.13
N GLY A 451 -27.86 15.55 1.04
CA GLY A 451 -27.34 14.95 -0.19
C GLY A 451 -26.59 13.64 0.08
N TRP A 452 -25.36 13.52 -0.42
CA TRP A 452 -24.49 12.35 -0.25
C TRP A 452 -24.18 11.98 1.21
N ARG A 453 -24.31 12.91 2.14
CA ARG A 453 -24.03 12.66 3.57
C ARG A 453 -24.98 11.64 4.17
N THR A 454 -26.19 11.50 3.62
CA THR A 454 -27.17 10.48 4.06
C THR A 454 -26.64 9.04 3.94
N VAL A 455 -25.68 8.79 3.02
CA VAL A 455 -25.07 7.48 2.80
C VAL A 455 -24.24 7.01 4.00
N PHE A 456 -23.68 7.93 4.77
CA PHE A 456 -22.76 7.62 5.88
C PHE A 456 -23.43 7.55 7.26
N GLY A 457 -24.73 7.90 7.36
CA GLY A 457 -25.49 7.86 8.62
C GLY A 457 -25.18 9.02 9.59
N LYS A 458 -25.86 9.04 10.76
CA LYS A 458 -25.74 10.10 11.74
C LYS A 458 -24.41 10.11 12.51
N GLU A 459 -23.75 8.96 12.68
CA GLU A 459 -22.49 8.86 13.44
C GLU A 459 -21.29 9.51 12.73
N GLU A 460 -21.35 9.68 11.41
CA GLU A 460 -20.34 10.41 10.63
C GLU A 460 -20.70 11.86 10.35
N ASN A 461 -21.94 12.24 10.59
CA ASN A 461 -22.41 13.62 10.57
C ASN A 461 -22.18 14.19 11.98
N ASN A 462 -20.90 14.44 12.33
CA ASN A 462 -20.56 15.09 13.59
C ASN A 462 -21.38 16.36 13.77
N GLU A 463 -21.98 16.53 14.94
CA GLU A 463 -22.61 17.79 15.39
C GLU A 463 -21.66 18.99 15.28
N GLU A 464 -20.33 18.76 15.24
CA GLU A 464 -19.30 19.77 14.96
C GLU A 464 -19.38 20.38 13.53
N LEU A 465 -20.14 19.78 12.59
CA LEU A 465 -20.28 20.29 11.23
C LEU A 465 -21.43 21.34 11.08
N GLU A 466 -22.31 21.41 12.06
CA GLU A 466 -23.36 22.40 12.13
C GLU A 466 -23.16 23.33 13.33
N SER A 467 -22.97 24.61 13.07
CA SER A 467 -23.05 25.66 14.07
C SER A 467 -24.16 26.59 13.68
N THR A 468 -25.36 26.32 14.14
CA THR A 468 -26.52 27.19 13.90
C THR A 468 -26.39 28.46 14.71
N LEU A 469 -26.48 29.61 14.04
CA LEU A 469 -26.58 30.90 14.71
C LEU A 469 -28.06 31.24 14.94
N PRO A 470 -28.39 31.93 16.04
CA PRO A 470 -29.71 32.54 16.20
C PRO A 470 -29.95 33.54 15.09
N ALA A 471 -31.21 33.87 14.84
CA ALA A 471 -31.56 34.90 13.89
C ALA A 471 -31.13 36.28 14.42
N PHE A 472 -30.22 36.92 13.73
CA PHE A 472 -29.78 38.29 14.01
C PHE A 472 -30.45 39.26 13.04
N THR A 473 -30.57 40.54 13.46
CA THR A 473 -31.08 41.62 12.64
C THR A 473 -30.00 42.70 12.51
N LYS A 474 -29.77 43.18 11.30
CA LYS A 474 -28.81 44.29 11.09
C LYS A 474 -29.24 45.52 11.85
N GLY A 475 -28.31 46.11 12.62
CA GLY A 475 -28.55 47.26 13.47
C GLY A 475 -29.09 46.92 14.86
N GLU A 476 -29.34 45.61 15.16
CA GLU A 476 -29.68 45.26 16.55
C GLU A 476 -28.50 45.51 17.48
N THR A 477 -28.81 46.01 18.68
CA THR A 477 -27.79 46.34 19.68
C THR A 477 -28.22 45.84 21.06
N GLY A 478 -27.24 45.55 21.91
CA GLY A 478 -27.52 45.05 23.25
C GLY A 478 -26.29 44.78 24.09
N PRO A 479 -26.50 44.39 25.35
CA PRO A 479 -25.41 44.08 26.25
C PRO A 479 -24.69 42.80 25.79
N HIS A 480 -23.40 42.78 25.98
CA HIS A 480 -22.53 41.62 25.69
C HIS A 480 -21.56 41.38 26.83
N THR A 481 -20.89 40.21 26.80
CA THR A 481 -19.89 39.83 27.79
C THR A 481 -18.56 39.60 27.11
N PRO A 482 -17.63 40.56 27.14
CA PRO A 482 -16.31 40.39 26.55
C PRO A 482 -15.41 39.51 27.43
N SER A 483 -14.49 38.78 26.81
CA SER A 483 -13.50 37.95 27.49
C SER A 483 -12.20 37.95 26.72
N LEU A 484 -11.11 38.10 27.46
CA LEU A 484 -9.75 37.93 26.94
C LEU A 484 -9.19 36.62 27.47
N ALA A 485 -8.90 35.66 26.59
CA ALA A 485 -8.40 34.35 26.95
C ALA A 485 -6.95 34.19 26.56
N GLU A 486 -6.09 33.85 27.52
CA GLU A 486 -4.72 33.41 27.25
C GLU A 486 -4.75 32.00 26.66
N LYS A 487 -3.96 31.79 25.61
CA LYS A 487 -3.75 30.49 24.98
C LYS A 487 -2.28 30.29 24.63
N TRP A 488 -1.89 29.05 24.46
CA TRP A 488 -0.54 28.69 24.10
C TRP A 488 -0.53 27.96 22.77
N THR A 489 0.47 28.27 21.92
CA THR A 489 0.71 27.48 20.71
C THR A 489 0.98 26.02 21.11
N GLN A 490 0.54 25.10 20.25
CA GLN A 490 0.71 23.67 20.48
C GLN A 490 1.69 23.10 19.48
N PRO A 491 2.53 22.13 19.86
CA PRO A 491 3.39 21.45 18.93
C PRO A 491 2.56 20.70 17.86
N PRO A 492 3.12 20.42 16.69
CA PRO A 492 2.46 19.59 15.70
C PRO A 492 2.23 18.19 16.27
N LYS A 493 1.16 17.52 15.83
CA LYS A 493 0.86 16.17 16.31
C LYS A 493 1.85 15.16 15.70
N PRO A 494 2.25 14.11 16.48
CA PRO A 494 3.00 12.99 15.92
C PRO A 494 2.31 12.36 14.73
N TYR A 495 3.06 11.75 13.82
CA TYR A 495 2.47 11.00 12.73
C TYR A 495 1.74 9.76 13.23
N THR A 496 0.57 9.47 12.66
CA THR A 496 -0.04 8.15 12.60
C THR A 496 0.25 7.54 11.23
N GLU A 497 -0.02 6.25 11.01
CA GLU A 497 0.12 5.68 9.66
C GLU A 497 -0.72 6.44 8.62
N ALA A 498 -1.93 6.85 8.98
CA ALA A 498 -2.79 7.66 8.11
C ALA A 498 -2.16 9.00 7.72
N THR A 499 -1.63 9.74 8.70
CA THR A 499 -1.03 11.05 8.43
C THR A 499 0.33 10.93 7.76
N LEU A 500 1.10 9.87 8.02
CA LEU A 500 2.34 9.56 7.31
C LEU A 500 2.08 9.23 5.84
N LEU A 501 1.09 8.38 5.54
CA LEU A 501 0.69 8.07 4.16
C LEU A 501 0.31 9.34 3.39
N ARG A 502 -0.42 10.27 4.02
CA ARG A 502 -0.74 11.57 3.42
C ARG A 502 0.50 12.45 3.25
N ALA A 503 1.41 12.47 4.22
CA ALA A 503 2.67 13.20 4.09
C ALA A 503 3.53 12.64 2.94
N MET A 504 3.62 11.32 2.79
CA MET A 504 4.29 10.68 1.66
C MET A 504 3.65 11.07 0.32
N GLU A 505 2.32 11.04 0.24
CA GLU A 505 1.55 11.41 -0.97
C GLU A 505 1.74 12.89 -1.34
N THR A 506 1.81 13.76 -0.35
CA THR A 506 1.91 15.22 -0.57
C THR A 506 3.31 15.78 -0.40
N ALA A 507 4.33 14.92 -0.33
CA ALA A 507 5.71 15.32 -0.08
C ALA A 507 6.25 16.33 -1.11
N GLY A 508 5.74 16.32 -2.34
CA GLY A 508 6.09 17.31 -3.35
C GLY A 508 5.74 18.75 -2.97
N LYS A 509 4.78 18.98 -2.07
CA LYS A 509 4.41 20.34 -1.65
C LYS A 509 5.52 21.06 -0.88
N SER A 510 6.44 20.34 -0.27
CA SER A 510 7.58 20.90 0.45
C SER A 510 8.79 21.16 -0.45
N VAL A 511 8.74 20.78 -1.73
CA VAL A 511 9.81 20.98 -2.70
C VAL A 511 9.67 22.38 -3.32
N GLU A 512 10.75 23.16 -3.28
CA GLU A 512 10.77 24.55 -3.77
C GLU A 512 10.75 24.61 -5.30
N ASP A 513 11.48 23.72 -5.95
CA ASP A 513 11.55 23.62 -7.40
C ASP A 513 10.20 23.20 -8.01
N GLU A 514 9.68 23.99 -8.94
CA GLU A 514 8.36 23.79 -9.54
C GLU A 514 8.30 22.54 -10.43
N GLU A 515 9.36 22.24 -11.18
CA GLU A 515 9.43 21.08 -12.07
C GLU A 515 9.47 19.78 -11.24
N LEU A 516 10.26 19.76 -10.16
CA LEU A 516 10.32 18.63 -9.24
C LEU A 516 9.03 18.48 -8.43
N ARG A 517 8.40 19.59 -8.06
CA ARG A 517 7.08 19.59 -7.41
C ARG A 517 6.02 18.96 -8.31
N ASP A 518 6.01 19.32 -9.59
CA ASP A 518 5.09 18.73 -10.58
C ASP A 518 5.39 17.25 -10.84
N ALA A 519 6.65 16.85 -10.84
CA ALA A 519 7.04 15.44 -10.94
C ALA A 519 6.54 14.60 -9.74
N LEU A 520 6.46 15.19 -8.56
CA LEU A 520 5.97 14.54 -7.35
C LEU A 520 4.45 14.67 -7.14
N LYS A 521 3.76 15.48 -7.95
CA LYS A 521 2.34 15.81 -7.76
C LYS A 521 1.42 14.58 -7.83
N GLU A 522 1.77 13.62 -8.67
CA GLU A 522 0.97 12.42 -8.89
C GLU A 522 1.23 11.34 -7.85
N ASN A 523 2.50 11.12 -7.50
CA ASN A 523 2.90 9.96 -6.71
C ASN A 523 3.53 10.29 -5.34
N GLY A 524 3.95 11.53 -5.10
CA GLY A 524 4.72 11.89 -3.91
C GLY A 524 6.00 11.06 -3.76
N ILE A 525 6.34 10.63 -2.55
CA ILE A 525 7.42 9.66 -2.29
C ILE A 525 6.83 8.24 -2.15
N GLY A 526 7.29 7.36 -3.03
CA GLY A 526 6.80 5.98 -3.12
C GLY A 526 5.43 5.86 -3.79
N ARG A 527 5.27 4.83 -4.60
CA ARG A 527 3.97 4.50 -5.21
C ARG A 527 2.98 3.98 -4.16
N PRO A 528 1.67 4.19 -4.30
CA PRO A 528 0.66 3.69 -3.36
C PRO A 528 0.84 2.21 -3.02
N SER A 529 1.16 1.37 -4.01
CA SER A 529 1.38 -0.07 -3.83
C SER A 529 2.58 -0.43 -2.94
N THR A 530 3.58 0.46 -2.79
CA THR A 530 4.83 0.18 -2.06
C THR A 530 4.90 0.86 -0.69
N ARG A 531 4.11 1.91 -0.42
CA ARG A 531 4.17 2.68 0.83
C ARG A 531 3.99 1.82 2.08
N ALA A 532 3.02 0.89 2.07
CA ALA A 532 2.80 -0.02 3.18
C ALA A 532 4.05 -0.86 3.49
N ALA A 533 4.67 -1.46 2.46
CA ALA A 533 5.88 -2.28 2.62
C ALA A 533 7.08 -1.45 3.12
N ILE A 534 7.17 -0.18 2.74
CA ILE A 534 8.20 0.74 3.23
C ILE A 534 8.00 1.01 4.73
N ILE A 535 6.79 1.34 5.17
CA ILE A 535 6.46 1.56 6.59
C ILE A 535 6.76 0.29 7.40
N GLU A 536 6.36 -0.87 6.92
CA GLU A 536 6.68 -2.16 7.56
C GLU A 536 8.19 -2.43 7.62
N THR A 537 8.93 -2.00 6.61
CA THR A 537 10.40 -2.13 6.62
C THR A 537 11.01 -1.25 7.72
N LEU A 538 10.50 -0.04 7.95
CA LEU A 538 10.96 0.81 9.06
C LEU A 538 10.72 0.14 10.42
N PHE A 539 9.56 -0.51 10.62
CA PHE A 539 9.30 -1.33 11.82
C PHE A 539 10.25 -2.52 11.93
N LYS A 540 10.38 -3.33 10.87
CA LYS A 540 11.28 -4.52 10.85
C LYS A 540 12.75 -4.17 11.09
N ARG A 541 13.17 -2.99 10.69
CA ARG A 541 14.53 -2.46 10.94
C ARG A 541 14.65 -1.78 12.31
N HIS A 542 13.57 -1.70 13.07
CA HIS A 542 13.50 -1.03 14.37
C HIS A 542 13.92 0.44 14.33
N TYR A 543 13.66 1.12 13.20
CA TYR A 543 13.86 2.57 13.09
C TYR A 543 12.72 3.35 13.69
N ILE A 544 11.52 2.76 13.71
CA ILE A 544 10.30 3.32 14.30
C ILE A 544 9.61 2.27 15.18
N ARG A 545 8.83 2.75 16.13
CA ARG A 545 7.91 1.95 16.94
C ARG A 545 6.53 2.61 16.98
N LYS A 546 5.54 1.85 17.38
CA LYS A 546 4.18 2.35 17.56
C LYS A 546 3.91 2.61 19.04
N GLU A 547 3.50 3.82 19.39
CA GLU A 547 3.00 4.19 20.71
C GLU A 547 1.51 4.53 20.59
N ARG A 548 0.64 3.60 21.01
CA ARG A 548 -0.81 3.64 20.71
C ARG A 548 -1.03 3.72 19.20
N LYS A 549 -1.48 4.85 18.65
CA LYS A 549 -1.63 5.09 17.19
C LYS A 549 -0.52 5.96 16.59
N ASN A 550 0.37 6.49 17.42
CA ASN A 550 1.44 7.35 16.97
C ASN A 550 2.66 6.54 16.51
N LEU A 551 3.34 7.04 15.50
CA LEU A 551 4.63 6.55 15.01
C LEU A 551 5.72 7.39 15.67
N VAL A 552 6.63 6.72 16.36
CA VAL A 552 7.73 7.35 17.08
C VAL A 552 9.03 6.76 16.56
N ALA A 553 10.01 7.62 16.27
CA ALA A 553 11.34 7.17 15.90
C ALA A 553 12.05 6.55 17.12
N THR A 554 12.78 5.47 16.89
CA THR A 554 13.69 4.91 17.90
C THR A 554 14.99 5.68 17.91
N GLN A 555 15.80 5.48 18.94
CA GLN A 555 17.15 6.08 18.98
C GLN A 555 17.96 5.72 17.73
N THR A 556 17.88 4.46 17.25
CA THR A 556 18.52 4.03 16.00
C THR A 556 18.04 4.83 14.79
N GLY A 557 16.74 5.09 14.69
CA GLY A 557 16.17 5.88 13.60
C GLY A 557 16.65 7.33 13.63
N VAL A 558 16.66 7.95 14.82
CA VAL A 558 17.14 9.32 15.00
C VAL A 558 18.63 9.44 14.65
N GLU A 559 19.46 8.54 15.17
CA GLU A 559 20.90 8.54 14.91
C GLU A 559 21.22 8.26 13.43
N LEU A 560 20.47 7.34 12.78
CA LEU A 560 20.63 7.08 11.35
C LEU A 560 20.41 8.35 10.52
N ILE A 561 19.29 9.06 10.75
CA ILE A 561 19.00 10.30 10.02
C ILE A 561 20.04 11.39 10.34
N GLY A 562 20.46 11.49 11.60
CA GLY A 562 21.52 12.44 12.02
C GLY A 562 22.88 12.13 11.38
N THR A 563 23.19 10.86 11.10
CA THR A 563 24.43 10.43 10.47
C THR A 563 24.45 10.72 8.97
N ILE A 564 23.29 10.73 8.30
CA ILE A 564 23.20 11.04 6.87
C ILE A 564 23.37 12.55 6.67
N ARG A 565 24.56 12.96 6.14
CA ARG A 565 24.88 14.37 5.86
C ARG A 565 24.37 14.85 4.51
N ASN A 566 24.16 13.91 3.56
CA ASN A 566 23.61 14.24 2.24
C ASN A 566 22.10 14.47 2.36
N GLU A 567 21.70 15.75 2.27
CA GLU A 567 20.30 16.16 2.43
C GLU A 567 19.38 15.55 1.36
N LEU A 568 19.87 15.34 0.12
CA LEU A 568 19.08 14.73 -0.94
C LEU A 568 18.63 13.31 -0.58
N LEU A 569 19.42 12.55 0.19
CA LEU A 569 19.02 11.21 0.63
C LEU A 569 17.89 11.24 1.68
N LYS A 570 17.68 12.37 2.35
CA LYS A 570 16.66 12.56 3.39
C LYS A 570 15.43 13.30 2.91
N SER A 571 15.51 13.92 1.73
CA SER A 571 14.44 14.76 1.16
C SER A 571 13.63 14.03 0.09
N ALA A 572 12.46 14.59 -0.25
CA ALA A 572 11.66 14.15 -1.38
C ALA A 572 12.29 14.52 -2.74
N GLU A 573 13.23 15.48 -2.76
CA GLU A 573 13.82 16.06 -3.98
C GLU A 573 14.50 15.00 -4.84
N LEU A 574 15.30 14.11 -4.23
CA LEU A 574 15.94 13.02 -4.97
C LEU A 574 14.91 12.17 -5.74
N THR A 575 13.78 11.89 -5.09
CA THR A 575 12.69 11.17 -5.75
C THR A 575 12.11 12.00 -6.89
N GLY A 576 11.90 13.30 -6.68
CA GLY A 576 11.43 14.23 -7.71
C GLY A 576 12.35 14.29 -8.93
N ILE A 577 13.67 14.43 -8.69
CA ILE A 577 14.70 14.44 -9.75
C ILE A 577 14.62 13.15 -10.59
N TRP A 578 14.53 11.99 -9.92
CA TRP A 578 14.47 10.72 -10.64
C TRP A 578 13.16 10.55 -11.40
N GLU A 579 12.01 10.82 -10.78
CA GLU A 579 10.70 10.69 -11.45
C GLU A 579 10.60 11.60 -12.67
N ASN A 580 11.11 12.84 -12.57
CA ASN A 580 11.18 13.75 -13.71
C ASN A 580 12.03 13.18 -14.86
N LYS A 581 13.25 12.70 -14.57
CA LYS A 581 14.13 12.10 -15.56
C LYS A 581 13.54 10.83 -16.16
N LEU A 582 12.91 9.98 -15.34
CA LEU A 582 12.25 8.75 -15.83
C LEU A 582 11.07 9.07 -16.76
N ARG A 583 10.29 10.12 -16.50
CA ARG A 583 9.27 10.60 -17.43
C ARG A 583 9.84 11.13 -18.73
N LYS A 584 10.98 11.85 -18.68
CA LYS A 584 11.69 12.30 -19.88
C LYS A 584 12.22 11.11 -20.69
N ILE A 585 12.69 10.02 -20.04
CA ILE A 585 13.07 8.78 -20.72
C ILE A 585 11.85 8.15 -21.43
N GLU A 586 10.72 8.05 -20.73
CA GLU A 586 9.48 7.50 -21.28
C GLU A 586 8.99 8.25 -22.52
N ARG A 587 9.21 9.57 -22.56
CA ARG A 587 8.86 10.44 -23.69
C ARG A 587 9.94 10.53 -24.77
N ASN A 588 11.05 9.79 -24.63
CA ASN A 588 12.23 9.88 -25.49
C ASN A 588 12.91 11.28 -25.48
N GLU A 589 12.72 12.07 -24.42
CA GLU A 589 13.32 13.39 -24.24
C GLU A 589 14.66 13.34 -23.48
N TYR A 590 14.99 12.19 -22.88
CA TYR A 590 16.23 11.95 -22.12
C TYR A 590 16.71 10.52 -22.29
N ARG A 591 18.02 10.31 -22.39
CA ARG A 591 18.59 8.96 -22.61
C ARG A 591 18.73 8.20 -21.32
N ALA A 592 18.26 6.95 -21.28
CA ALA A 592 18.41 6.07 -20.14
C ALA A 592 19.88 5.84 -19.73
N ALA A 593 20.80 5.81 -20.72
CA ALA A 593 22.23 5.65 -20.48
C ALA A 593 22.81 6.83 -19.67
N ASP A 594 22.44 8.07 -20.01
CA ASP A 594 22.92 9.27 -19.32
C ASP A 594 22.41 9.30 -17.87
N PHE A 595 21.16 8.93 -17.64
CA PHE A 595 20.60 8.77 -16.31
C PHE A 595 21.41 7.77 -15.45
N LEU A 596 21.77 6.61 -16.03
CA LEU A 596 22.54 5.59 -15.31
C LEU A 596 23.96 6.05 -15.02
N GLU A 597 24.62 6.79 -15.92
CA GLU A 597 25.96 7.35 -15.67
C GLU A 597 25.92 8.38 -14.55
N GLU A 598 24.94 9.28 -14.52
CA GLU A 598 24.74 10.21 -13.40
C GLU A 598 24.54 9.49 -12.06
N LEU A 599 23.75 8.39 -12.06
CA LEU A 599 23.55 7.58 -10.86
C LEU A 599 24.83 6.92 -10.38
N LYS A 600 25.64 6.38 -11.28
CA LYS A 600 26.95 5.80 -10.95
C LYS A 600 27.86 6.84 -10.34
N LYS A 601 27.91 8.05 -10.92
CA LYS A 601 28.67 9.18 -10.39
C LYS A 601 28.20 9.56 -8.98
N MET A 602 26.89 9.77 -8.81
CA MET A 602 26.28 10.09 -7.51
C MET A 602 26.63 9.05 -6.44
N VAL A 603 26.52 7.76 -6.74
CA VAL A 603 26.88 6.68 -5.82
C VAL A 603 28.37 6.72 -5.47
N GLY A 604 29.26 6.99 -6.45
CA GLY A 604 30.69 7.18 -6.23
C GLY A 604 30.99 8.35 -5.28
N GLU A 605 30.33 9.47 -5.48
CA GLU A 605 30.45 10.68 -4.64
C GLU A 605 29.98 10.42 -3.21
N ILE A 606 28.83 9.73 -3.03
CA ILE A 606 28.34 9.31 -1.70
C ILE A 606 29.36 8.42 -0.99
N VAL A 607 29.95 7.45 -1.72
CA VAL A 607 30.96 6.55 -1.15
C VAL A 607 32.20 7.33 -0.68
N LEU A 608 32.74 8.18 -1.53
CA LEU A 608 33.91 8.99 -1.20
C LEU A 608 33.65 9.92 -0.01
N TYR A 609 32.50 10.59 -0.02
CA TYR A 609 32.12 11.50 1.06
C TYR A 609 32.04 10.78 2.42
N VAL A 610 31.30 9.64 2.47
CA VAL A 610 31.14 8.87 3.71
C VAL A 610 32.45 8.24 4.17
N LEU A 611 33.33 7.80 3.26
CA LEU A 611 34.63 7.28 3.63
C LEU A 611 35.54 8.35 4.29
N SER A 612 35.42 9.59 3.86
CA SER A 612 36.20 10.74 4.44
C SER A 612 35.58 11.23 5.76
N ASP A 613 34.33 10.86 6.10
CA ASP A 613 33.73 11.27 7.37
C ASP A 613 34.36 10.56 8.56
N ASN A 614 34.78 11.36 9.57
CA ASN A 614 35.39 10.88 10.81
C ASN A 614 34.42 10.81 11.99
N SER A 615 33.10 10.95 11.75
CA SER A 615 32.09 10.82 12.81
C SER A 615 32.06 9.39 13.36
N GLY A 616 31.65 9.27 14.63
CA GLY A 616 31.60 8.00 15.35
C GLY A 616 30.48 7.06 14.85
N LYS A 617 30.50 5.84 15.36
CA LYS A 617 29.44 4.84 15.12
C LYS A 617 28.16 5.24 15.85
N ILE A 618 27.02 4.77 15.35
CA ILE A 618 25.71 4.87 16.02
C ILE A 618 25.81 4.21 17.39
N THR A 619 25.34 4.88 18.42
CA THR A 619 25.45 4.44 19.83
C THR A 619 24.29 3.52 20.26
N ALA A 620 23.17 3.59 19.57
CA ALA A 620 21.99 2.81 19.88
C ALA A 620 22.27 1.30 19.83
N ALA A 621 21.96 0.60 20.92
CA ALA A 621 22.06 -0.85 20.98
C ALA A 621 21.11 -1.48 19.94
N PRO A 622 21.52 -2.58 19.27
CA PRO A 622 20.60 -3.33 18.43
C PRO A 622 19.43 -3.85 19.27
N PRO A 623 18.23 -3.93 18.68
CA PRO A 623 17.09 -4.50 19.36
C PRO A 623 17.36 -5.96 19.75
N PRO A 624 16.72 -6.49 20.82
CA PRO A 624 16.80 -7.90 21.16
C PRO A 624 16.43 -8.75 19.95
N GLU A 625 17.23 -9.78 19.65
CA GLU A 625 16.89 -10.74 18.58
C GLU A 625 15.54 -11.39 18.90
N GLU A 626 14.53 -11.20 18.05
CA GLU A 626 13.31 -12.00 18.13
C GLU A 626 13.68 -13.49 17.99
N PRO A 627 13.11 -14.39 18.81
CA PRO A 627 13.36 -15.81 18.68
C PRO A 627 12.93 -16.27 17.29
N LYS A 628 13.89 -16.72 16.48
CA LYS A 628 13.65 -17.23 15.13
C LYS A 628 12.56 -18.28 15.16
N LYS A 629 11.40 -18.03 14.59
CA LYS A 629 10.37 -19.03 14.33
C LYS A 629 10.99 -20.11 13.47
N LYS A 630 11.24 -21.29 14.06
CA LYS A 630 11.69 -22.47 13.33
C LYS A 630 10.63 -22.81 12.28
N SER A 631 11.00 -22.74 11.01
CA SER A 631 10.19 -23.25 9.92
C SER A 631 10.03 -24.76 10.12
N THR A 632 8.81 -25.22 10.34
CA THR A 632 8.48 -26.64 10.37
C THR A 632 8.48 -27.18 8.95
N THR A 633 9.62 -27.65 8.49
CA THR A 633 9.70 -28.55 7.34
C THR A 633 9.39 -29.96 7.82
N SER A 634 8.31 -30.51 7.30
CA SER A 634 7.95 -31.92 7.46
C SER A 634 9.02 -32.84 6.85
N ALA A 635 9.78 -33.56 7.68
CA ALA A 635 10.66 -34.62 7.23
C ALA A 635 10.08 -35.99 7.60
N LYS A 636 10.01 -36.88 6.62
CA LYS A 636 9.71 -38.33 6.75
C LYS A 636 10.84 -39.05 7.47
N PRO A 637 10.55 -40.18 8.15
CA PRO A 637 11.50 -40.84 9.06
C PRO A 637 12.53 -41.76 8.35
N GLY A 638 13.78 -41.62 8.70
CA GLY A 638 14.88 -42.50 8.26
C GLY A 638 15.89 -42.71 9.36
N LYS A 639 15.92 -43.98 9.84
CA LYS A 639 16.91 -44.80 10.57
C LYS A 639 18.05 -44.14 11.37
N LYS A 640 18.10 -44.61 12.63
CA LYS A 640 19.16 -44.51 13.64
C LYS A 640 20.58 -44.78 13.13
N LYS A 641 21.54 -43.99 13.59
CA LYS A 641 22.85 -44.44 14.03
C LYS A 641 23.36 -43.56 15.18
N THR A 642 23.75 -44.26 16.22
CA THR A 642 24.41 -43.81 17.46
C THR A 642 25.84 -43.37 17.21
N THR A 643 26.31 -42.29 17.82
CA THR A 643 27.64 -42.21 18.47
C THR A 643 27.74 -41.01 19.42
N ASN A 644 28.49 -41.17 20.45
CA ASN A 644 28.66 -40.45 21.72
C ASN A 644 29.53 -39.19 21.67
N LYS A 645 29.27 -38.33 22.68
CA LYS A 645 30.19 -37.49 23.49
C LYS A 645 30.76 -36.22 22.80
N THR A 646 30.82 -35.06 23.43
CA THR A 646 31.24 -34.67 24.78
C THR A 646 30.79 -33.23 25.10
N SER A 647 30.54 -32.97 26.34
CA SER A 647 30.27 -31.79 27.16
C SER A 647 30.90 -30.45 26.80
N THR A 648 30.14 -29.34 26.99
CA THR A 648 30.51 -28.26 27.92
C THR A 648 29.34 -27.26 28.18
N GLU A 649 29.13 -27.06 29.45
CA GLU A 649 28.55 -25.97 30.25
C GLU A 649 27.19 -25.32 29.94
N LYS A 650 26.31 -25.50 30.94
CA LYS A 650 24.93 -25.01 31.07
C LYS A 650 24.89 -23.59 31.70
N LYS A 651 24.02 -22.72 31.17
CA LYS A 651 23.34 -21.67 31.93
C LYS A 651 22.00 -22.18 32.46
N PRO A 652 21.46 -21.62 33.58
CA PRO A 652 20.41 -22.27 34.36
C PRO A 652 19.11 -22.39 33.60
N LYS A 653 18.49 -23.57 33.69
CA LYS A 653 17.16 -23.88 33.16
C LYS A 653 16.09 -23.27 34.07
N GLU A 654 15.11 -22.55 33.47
CA GLU A 654 13.80 -22.40 34.07
C GLU A 654 13.24 -23.76 34.47
N GLN A 655 12.86 -23.93 35.72
CA GLN A 655 12.23 -25.13 36.23
C GLN A 655 10.83 -25.28 35.61
N LEU A 656 10.70 -26.13 34.61
CA LEU A 656 9.40 -26.48 34.02
C LEU A 656 8.58 -27.25 35.09
N LEU A 657 7.44 -26.71 35.48
CA LEU A 657 6.52 -27.32 36.48
C LEU A 657 5.96 -28.64 35.90
N SER A 658 6.05 -29.71 36.66
CA SER A 658 5.53 -31.03 36.29
C SER A 658 3.99 -31.05 36.34
N CYS A 659 3.38 -31.80 35.44
CA CYS A 659 1.92 -31.97 35.42
C CYS A 659 1.43 -32.81 36.58
N PRO A 660 0.48 -32.32 37.39
CA PRO A 660 -0.03 -33.02 38.56
C PRO A 660 -0.92 -34.24 38.24
N VAL A 661 -1.35 -34.40 36.96
CA VAL A 661 -2.22 -35.50 36.53
C VAL A 661 -1.42 -36.66 35.96
N CYS A 662 -0.50 -36.42 35.02
CA CYS A 662 0.26 -37.51 34.35
C CYS A 662 1.69 -37.65 34.87
N HIS A 663 2.21 -36.75 35.66
CA HIS A 663 3.56 -36.70 36.24
C HIS A 663 4.73 -36.81 35.27
N THR A 664 4.44 -37.00 33.98
CA THR A 664 5.42 -37.19 32.87
C THR A 664 5.47 -36.02 31.88
N GLY A 665 4.41 -35.19 31.85
CA GLY A 665 4.35 -33.96 31.08
C GLY A 665 4.68 -32.73 31.94
N HIS A 666 4.85 -31.59 31.30
CA HIS A 666 5.05 -30.30 31.97
C HIS A 666 3.91 -29.34 31.64
N ILE A 667 3.71 -28.33 32.47
CA ILE A 667 2.65 -27.33 32.31
C ILE A 667 3.01 -26.41 31.15
N ILE A 668 2.04 -26.19 30.25
CA ILE A 668 2.13 -25.26 29.13
C ILE A 668 0.97 -24.26 29.20
N GLN A 669 1.25 -23.00 28.88
CA GLN A 669 0.23 -21.96 28.80
C GLN A 669 -0.48 -22.03 27.47
N GLY A 670 -1.81 -22.24 27.49
CA GLY A 670 -2.69 -22.15 26.32
C GLY A 670 -3.22 -20.73 26.08
N LYS A 671 -4.25 -20.61 25.26
CA LYS A 671 -4.88 -19.29 24.98
C LYS A 671 -5.80 -18.80 26.10
N THR A 672 -6.41 -19.71 26.86
CA THR A 672 -7.43 -19.40 27.88
C THR A 672 -7.22 -20.18 29.19
N ALA A 673 -6.24 -21.09 29.21
CA ALA A 673 -5.96 -21.93 30.38
C ALA A 673 -4.56 -22.54 30.28
N TYR A 674 -4.02 -23.01 31.42
CA TYR A 674 -2.85 -23.88 31.42
C TYR A 674 -3.24 -25.32 31.14
N GLY A 675 -2.42 -26.06 30.42
CA GLY A 675 -2.61 -27.46 30.05
C GLY A 675 -1.34 -28.30 30.21
N CYS A 676 -1.41 -29.59 29.94
CA CYS A 676 -0.27 -30.48 29.96
C CYS A 676 0.38 -30.59 28.56
N SER A 677 1.71 -30.63 28.47
CA SER A 677 2.42 -30.84 27.21
C SER A 677 2.07 -32.16 26.52
N ARG A 678 1.52 -33.13 27.27
CA ARG A 678 1.05 -34.45 26.76
C ARG A 678 -0.46 -34.54 26.57
N TRP A 679 -1.15 -33.43 26.35
CA TRP A 679 -2.61 -33.39 26.15
C TRP A 679 -3.05 -34.21 24.91
N LYS A 680 -2.21 -34.30 23.88
CA LYS A 680 -2.48 -35.14 22.70
C LYS A 680 -2.37 -36.66 22.96
N GLU A 681 -1.73 -37.02 24.06
CA GLU A 681 -1.58 -38.39 24.50
C GLU A 681 -2.60 -38.79 25.58
N GLY A 682 -3.64 -37.94 25.75
CA GLY A 682 -4.78 -38.19 26.63
C GLY A 682 -4.69 -37.58 28.02
N CYS A 683 -3.70 -36.74 28.35
CA CYS A 683 -3.66 -36.08 29.65
C CYS A 683 -4.67 -34.93 29.74
N GLY A 684 -5.68 -35.06 30.61
CA GLY A 684 -6.79 -34.13 30.78
C GLY A 684 -6.50 -32.93 31.70
N PHE A 685 -5.25 -32.64 32.11
CA PHE A 685 -4.95 -31.50 32.98
C PHE A 685 -5.32 -30.19 32.29
N ARG A 686 -6.18 -29.41 32.98
CA ARG A 686 -6.58 -28.05 32.59
C ARG A 686 -6.78 -27.18 33.85
N LEU A 687 -6.10 -26.03 33.89
CA LEU A 687 -6.23 -25.04 34.94
C LEU A 687 -6.57 -23.68 34.29
N PRO A 688 -7.74 -23.09 34.56
CA PRO A 688 -8.13 -21.79 34.01
C PRO A 688 -7.23 -20.67 34.51
N PHE A 689 -7.17 -19.59 33.75
CA PHE A 689 -6.59 -18.31 34.17
C PHE A 689 -7.36 -17.69 35.35
N ASP A 690 -7.05 -16.47 35.77
CA ASP A 690 -7.81 -15.76 36.76
C ASP A 690 -9.26 -15.44 36.32
N GLU A 691 -10.10 -14.92 37.23
CA GLU A 691 -11.50 -14.56 36.92
C GLU A 691 -11.63 -13.45 35.86
N ALA A 692 -10.56 -12.66 35.66
CA ALA A 692 -10.47 -11.64 34.60
C ALA A 692 -9.94 -12.18 33.28
N GLY A 693 -9.58 -13.46 33.19
CA GLY A 693 -9.05 -14.11 31.99
C GLY A 693 -7.58 -13.84 31.74
N ASN A 694 -6.79 -13.38 32.73
CA ASN A 694 -5.35 -13.17 32.59
C ASN A 694 -4.56 -14.37 33.11
N PRO A 695 -3.35 -14.63 32.56
CA PRO A 695 -2.44 -15.63 33.11
C PRO A 695 -2.07 -15.33 34.55
N LEU A 696 -1.98 -16.39 35.37
CA LEU A 696 -1.56 -16.29 36.77
C LEU A 696 -0.06 -15.96 36.85
N ASP A 697 0.34 -15.23 37.87
CA ASP A 697 1.75 -15.09 38.24
C ASP A 697 2.35 -16.43 38.68
N GLU A 698 3.68 -16.53 38.67
CA GLU A 698 4.40 -17.79 38.84
C GLU A 698 4.15 -18.43 40.23
N GLU A 699 4.04 -17.62 41.28
CA GLU A 699 3.83 -18.06 42.64
C GLU A 699 2.40 -18.62 42.82
N THR A 700 1.41 -17.91 42.33
CA THR A 700 0.00 -18.34 42.33
C THR A 700 -0.21 -19.58 41.48
N LEU A 701 0.46 -19.67 40.31
CA LEU A 701 0.40 -20.84 39.44
C LEU A 701 0.99 -22.09 40.14
N GLN A 702 2.16 -21.98 40.80
CA GLN A 702 2.78 -23.06 41.55
C GLN A 702 1.88 -23.56 42.64
N LYS A 703 1.27 -22.65 43.42
CA LYS A 703 0.34 -22.99 44.49
C LYS A 703 -0.89 -23.72 43.97
N ARG A 704 -1.53 -23.21 42.90
CA ARG A 704 -2.73 -23.85 42.33
C ARG A 704 -2.42 -25.20 41.68
N ILE A 705 -1.18 -25.44 41.19
CA ILE A 705 -0.74 -26.74 40.67
C ILE A 705 -0.55 -27.73 41.84
N GLN A 706 0.01 -27.31 42.97
CA GLN A 706 0.17 -28.12 44.17
C GLN A 706 -1.18 -28.52 44.80
N ASP A 707 -2.13 -27.60 44.81
CA ASP A 707 -3.48 -27.80 45.37
C ASP A 707 -4.44 -28.47 44.37
N TYR A 708 -3.98 -28.85 43.14
CA TYR A 708 -4.82 -29.40 42.10
C TYR A 708 -5.31 -30.80 42.43
N ASN A 709 -6.62 -30.96 42.62
CA ASN A 709 -7.28 -32.25 42.83
C ASN A 709 -8.03 -32.67 41.56
N PRO A 710 -7.65 -33.77 40.88
CA PRO A 710 -8.29 -34.21 39.64
C PRO A 710 -9.78 -34.61 39.81
N ASN A 711 -10.24 -34.89 41.04
CA ASN A 711 -11.60 -35.34 41.30
C ASN A 711 -12.61 -34.19 41.48
N THR A 712 -12.18 -32.92 41.54
CA THR A 712 -13.08 -31.77 41.73
C THR A 712 -13.62 -31.14 40.44
N HIS A 713 -13.21 -31.61 39.25
CA HIS A 713 -13.58 -31.01 37.96
C HIS A 713 -14.41 -31.90 37.03
N LEU A 714 -15.11 -32.94 37.56
CA LEU A 714 -15.97 -33.83 36.79
C LEU A 714 -17.47 -33.42 36.78
N ASN A 715 -17.83 -32.24 37.28
CA ASN A 715 -19.20 -31.74 37.22
C ASN A 715 -19.22 -30.29 36.72
N HIS A 716 -19.28 -30.10 35.39
CA HIS A 716 -20.00 -29.03 34.70
C HIS A 716 -19.85 -29.29 33.18
N GLU A 717 -20.90 -29.96 32.64
CA GLU A 717 -21.21 -29.95 31.20
C GLU A 717 -21.53 -28.54 30.73
#